data_dabe4364dd941a9303392cbcc649904a
#
_entry.id   dabe4364dd941a9303392cbcc649904a
#
_cell.length_a   1.000
_cell.length_b   1.000
_cell.length_c   1.000
_cell.angle_alpha   90.00
_cell.angle_beta   90.00
_cell.angle_gamma   90.00
#
_symmetry.space_group_name_H-M   'P 1'
#
loop_
_entity.id
_entity.type
_entity.pdbx_description
1 polymer ?
#
loop_
_entity_poly.entity_id
_entity_poly.type
_entity_poly.pdbx_seq_one_letter_code
_entity_poly.pdbx_strand_id
1 'polypeptide(L)'
;MFAAPRRGLATTGALCILALAPACRPDPAPAATYVGRTACAPCHASQDSLWRGSHHAGAMAVADSNTVLGNFENASYTYDGLTSRFFRRDGRYWVSTEGPDGILTEYPVSYTFGVYPLQQYLIAFPRGRYQALGIAWDTRTKAEGGQRWYHLYPGEKVDHRDVLHWTGMLQNWNFMCAQCHSTNLQKGYVAVADSYATTWSEINVSCEACHGPGSRHVELALRRAGKSGPWTRATGLTVSFRDSTAATWMTDTATGLPRRSAPRSNRMEIETCGLCHARRGQEWPDSAAGRILAQTQRVSTLDQGLYFADGQQQDEVYEYGSFLQSRMYRAGVTCSDCHDPHRSTARLSGNAVCATCHLASRYDTTAHTHHAPNTAGARCVDCHMPPRNYMVVDARRDHAMKIPRPDLTPVTGAPNACTSCHAGKPAGWATATAATWYGVPDSLPMPAAVAIAGAWSQTPGAGQALVALSRDTTRPGITRATAVALMAQNPTEYSISALQSALGARDPLIRRTAAEQLETLDPALRAPMALPLLSDSVRTVRLAALPALAGLPDSGWSDGERAAFARVLVEYRASQAFNADRPESWANLGNLDARLGQAAAAETAYRHALQLQPQFVPAYLQLAELFRVTGRDAQADSVLRVGLDRVPSSIDLQYQLGLALIRQKRIADALPFLKAAAASGTSHYAYVYGVALYEAGQAGPAVAELQKALAAAPDDQELLYGVATIAAAAEQRSVALAAARRLLELNPGNADIQRLLMQLMGRPPS
;
A
#
# COMPACT_ATOMS: atom_id res chain seq x y z
N MET A 1 -13.02 86.22 -45.45
CA MET A 1 -13.73 87.12 -44.53
C MET A 1 -13.60 86.58 -43.11
N PHE A 2 -13.02 87.32 -42.25
CA PHE A 2 -12.94 87.25 -40.79
C PHE A 2 -12.51 85.93 -40.09
N ALA A 3 -11.24 85.91 -39.68
CA ALA A 3 -10.66 85.04 -38.68
C ALA A 3 -10.88 85.67 -37.27
N ALA A 4 -11.19 84.83 -36.29
CA ALA A 4 -11.11 85.17 -34.87
C ALA A 4 -10.26 84.20 -34.16
N PRO A 5 -9.37 84.59 -33.17
CA PRO A 5 -8.34 83.78 -32.59
C PRO A 5 -8.86 83.00 -31.40
N ARG A 6 -8.43 81.70 -31.29
CA ARG A 6 -8.64 80.85 -30.10
C ARG A 6 -7.51 81.11 -29.11
N ARG A 7 -7.87 81.54 -27.91
CA ARG A 7 -7.00 81.58 -26.70
C ARG A 7 -6.75 80.17 -26.18
N GLY A 8 -5.48 79.81 -26.06
CA GLY A 8 -5.09 78.58 -25.35
C GLY A 8 -5.14 78.74 -23.84
N LEU A 9 -5.82 77.81 -23.13
CA LEU A 9 -5.69 77.65 -21.70
C LEU A 9 -4.56 76.60 -21.43
N ALA A 10 -3.53 77.07 -20.75
CA ALA A 10 -2.49 76.16 -20.16
C ALA A 10 -3.02 75.59 -18.87
N THR A 11 -3.28 74.32 -18.84
CA THR A 11 -3.56 73.57 -17.60
C THR A 11 -2.25 72.97 -17.09
N THR A 12 -1.72 73.53 -16.01
CA THR A 12 -0.63 72.98 -15.17
C THR A 12 -1.16 71.78 -14.42
N GLY A 13 -0.80 70.56 -14.90
CA GLY A 13 -1.06 69.32 -14.19
C GLY A 13 -0.06 69.15 -13.04
N ALA A 14 -0.49 69.22 -11.81
CA ALA A 14 0.27 68.84 -10.63
C ALA A 14 0.37 67.33 -10.55
N LEU A 15 1.58 66.79 -10.77
CA LEU A 15 1.90 65.37 -10.60
C LEU A 15 1.98 65.08 -9.07
N CYS A 16 0.91 64.54 -8.46
CA CYS A 16 0.97 63.96 -7.14
C CYS A 16 1.73 62.61 -7.21
N ILE A 17 3.00 62.63 -6.87
CA ILE A 17 3.78 61.40 -6.63
C ILE A 17 3.27 60.83 -5.29
N LEU A 18 2.36 59.85 -5.31
CA LEU A 18 2.04 59.02 -4.16
C LEU A 18 3.29 58.13 -3.89
N ALA A 19 4.06 58.52 -2.91
CA ALA A 19 5.07 57.64 -2.31
C ALA A 19 4.36 56.47 -1.67
N LEU A 20 4.32 55.31 -2.35
CA LEU A 20 3.98 54.03 -1.79
C LEU A 20 5.07 53.65 -0.77
N ALA A 21 4.82 53.99 0.50
CA ALA A 21 5.58 53.42 1.62
C ALA A 21 5.46 51.88 1.50
N PRO A 22 6.58 51.13 1.56
CA PRO A 22 6.49 49.69 1.64
C PRO A 22 5.71 49.34 2.92
N ALA A 23 4.49 48.82 2.76
CA ALA A 23 3.75 48.27 3.88
C ALA A 23 4.64 47.15 4.47
N CYS A 24 5.17 47.37 5.68
CA CYS A 24 5.81 46.35 6.46
C CYS A 24 4.81 45.18 6.55
N ARG A 25 5.02 44.14 5.73
CA ARG A 25 4.35 42.88 5.97
C ARG A 25 4.83 42.44 7.36
N PRO A 26 3.91 42.20 8.31
CA PRO A 26 4.32 41.65 9.57
C PRO A 26 5.07 40.35 9.30
N ASP A 27 6.19 40.17 9.96
CA ASP A 27 6.96 38.92 9.85
C ASP A 27 6.00 37.75 10.06
N PRO A 28 6.08 36.69 9.24
CA PRO A 28 5.22 35.53 9.42
C PRO A 28 5.40 35.03 10.84
N ALA A 29 4.30 34.93 11.58
CA ALA A 29 4.33 34.46 12.96
C ALA A 29 5.12 33.15 13.03
N PRO A 30 6.03 32.98 14.01
CA PRO A 30 6.88 31.79 14.11
C PRO A 30 6.02 30.52 14.06
N ALA A 31 6.54 29.46 13.39
CA ALA A 31 5.86 28.19 13.28
C ALA A 31 5.52 27.63 14.68
N ALA A 32 4.36 27.00 14.82
CA ALA A 32 4.00 26.35 16.07
C ALA A 32 4.96 25.18 16.35
N THR A 33 5.33 25.00 17.62
CA THR A 33 6.21 23.93 18.10
C THR A 33 5.46 22.98 19.03
N TYR A 34 5.98 21.76 19.18
CA TYR A 34 5.46 20.76 20.10
C TYR A 34 5.81 21.14 21.54
N VAL A 35 4.84 21.03 22.44
CA VAL A 35 4.96 21.45 23.86
C VAL A 35 4.77 20.28 24.85
N GLY A 36 4.30 19.13 24.35
CA GLY A 36 4.04 17.93 25.13
C GLY A 36 2.74 17.96 25.93
N ARG A 37 2.28 16.77 26.31
CA ARG A 37 1.02 16.54 27.05
C ARG A 37 0.91 17.35 28.34
N THR A 38 2.01 17.53 29.06
CA THR A 38 2.03 18.24 30.32
C THR A 38 1.58 19.70 30.22
N ALA A 39 1.76 20.33 29.07
CA ALA A 39 1.25 21.66 28.77
C ALA A 39 -0.26 21.67 28.49
N CYS A 40 -0.84 20.57 28.05
CA CYS A 40 -2.26 20.43 27.71
C CYS A 40 -3.12 20.04 28.92
N ALA A 41 -2.63 19.11 29.74
CA ALA A 41 -3.35 18.45 30.82
C ALA A 41 -4.03 19.42 31.83
N PRO A 42 -3.43 20.56 32.24
CA PRO A 42 -4.06 21.46 33.21
C PRO A 42 -5.40 22.06 32.74
N CYS A 43 -5.55 22.28 31.42
CA CYS A 43 -6.78 22.82 30.82
C CYS A 43 -7.72 21.71 30.29
N HIS A 44 -7.18 20.55 29.91
CA HIS A 44 -7.90 19.44 29.34
C HIS A 44 -7.88 18.18 30.22
N ALA A 45 -8.09 18.34 31.53
CA ALA A 45 -7.96 17.29 32.55
C ALA A 45 -8.83 16.07 32.29
N SER A 46 -10.04 16.24 31.75
CA SER A 46 -10.94 15.13 31.44
C SER A 46 -10.41 14.29 30.25
N GLN A 47 -9.93 14.93 29.18
CA GLN A 47 -9.35 14.25 28.02
C GLN A 47 -8.03 13.57 28.39
N ASP A 48 -7.20 14.23 29.20
CA ASP A 48 -5.96 13.65 29.71
C ASP A 48 -6.22 12.39 30.56
N SER A 49 -7.22 12.43 31.43
CA SER A 49 -7.60 11.27 32.26
C SER A 49 -8.05 10.09 31.41
N LEU A 50 -8.85 10.33 30.35
CA LEU A 50 -9.28 9.27 29.42
C LEU A 50 -8.10 8.70 28.65
N TRP A 51 -7.21 9.57 28.15
CA TRP A 51 -6.05 9.19 27.35
C TRP A 51 -5.06 8.32 28.13
N ARG A 52 -4.81 8.58 29.41
CA ARG A 52 -3.88 7.77 30.24
C ARG A 52 -4.24 6.28 30.30
N GLY A 53 -5.51 5.93 30.16
CA GLY A 53 -5.98 4.54 30.12
C GLY A 53 -6.09 3.95 28.71
N SER A 54 -5.68 4.67 27.68
CA SER A 54 -5.87 4.28 26.29
C SER A 54 -4.71 3.47 25.71
N HIS A 55 -4.96 2.74 24.62
CA HIS A 55 -3.92 2.06 23.85
C HIS A 55 -2.94 3.07 23.21
N HIS A 56 -3.36 4.31 22.95
CA HIS A 56 -2.49 5.37 22.47
C HIS A 56 -1.42 5.76 23.50
N ALA A 57 -1.81 5.87 24.78
CA ALA A 57 -0.84 6.11 25.87
C ALA A 57 0.13 4.94 26.04
N GLY A 58 -0.34 3.72 25.85
CA GLY A 58 0.46 2.49 25.92
C GLY A 58 1.11 2.08 24.60
N ALA A 59 1.06 2.94 23.56
CA ALA A 59 1.60 2.59 22.24
C ALA A 59 3.09 2.25 22.30
N MET A 60 3.86 2.96 23.13
CA MET A 60 5.26 2.67 23.46
C MET A 60 5.61 3.25 24.84
N ALA A 61 6.50 2.58 25.56
CA ALA A 61 7.00 3.02 26.86
C ALA A 61 8.41 2.48 27.15
N VAL A 62 9.13 3.14 28.06
CA VAL A 62 10.38 2.56 28.61
C VAL A 62 10.04 1.27 29.34
N ALA A 63 10.88 0.24 29.17
CA ALA A 63 10.66 -1.04 29.82
C ALA A 63 10.98 -0.96 31.31
N ASP A 64 9.96 -0.90 32.16
CA ASP A 64 10.06 -0.88 33.61
C ASP A 64 8.98 -1.79 34.27
N SER A 65 8.92 -1.80 35.59
CA SER A 65 7.98 -2.64 36.35
C SER A 65 6.50 -2.27 36.15
N ASN A 66 6.18 -1.10 35.60
CA ASN A 66 4.83 -0.65 35.37
C ASN A 66 4.37 -0.90 33.91
N THR A 67 5.32 -1.09 33.01
CA THR A 67 5.08 -1.13 31.58
C THR A 67 5.27 -2.51 30.95
N VAL A 68 6.13 -3.36 31.54
CA VAL A 68 6.36 -4.75 31.09
C VAL A 68 5.24 -5.65 31.59
N LEU A 69 4.48 -6.24 30.66
CA LEU A 69 3.36 -7.14 30.94
C LEU A 69 3.74 -8.61 30.84
N GLY A 70 4.81 -8.94 30.11
CA GLY A 70 5.29 -10.29 29.90
C GLY A 70 5.92 -10.92 31.14
N ASN A 71 5.90 -12.26 31.19
CA ASN A 71 6.54 -13.01 32.26
C ASN A 71 8.06 -13.08 32.06
N PHE A 72 8.83 -12.29 32.85
CA PHE A 72 10.29 -12.31 32.88
C PHE A 72 10.85 -12.99 34.15
N GLU A 73 10.08 -13.83 34.81
CA GLU A 73 10.53 -14.60 35.99
C GLU A 73 11.19 -15.92 35.55
N ASN A 74 12.34 -15.83 34.86
CA ASN A 74 13.07 -16.94 34.25
C ASN A 74 12.20 -17.82 33.32
N ALA A 75 11.24 -17.23 32.65
CA ALA A 75 10.41 -17.94 31.70
C ALA A 75 11.21 -18.36 30.46
N SER A 76 10.80 -19.45 29.82
CA SER A 76 11.35 -19.90 28.54
C SER A 76 10.25 -20.13 27.51
N TYR A 77 10.62 -19.98 26.25
CA TYR A 77 9.75 -20.27 25.11
C TYR A 77 10.59 -20.95 24.03
N THR A 78 10.13 -22.10 23.55
CA THR A 78 10.80 -22.85 22.47
C THR A 78 10.00 -22.79 21.19
N TYR A 79 10.67 -22.40 20.11
CA TYR A 79 10.09 -22.35 18.77
C TYR A 79 11.13 -22.85 17.75
N ASP A 80 10.72 -23.75 16.84
CA ASP A 80 11.58 -24.38 15.81
C ASP A 80 12.94 -24.88 16.34
N GLY A 81 12.93 -25.50 17.52
CA GLY A 81 14.14 -26.02 18.17
C GLY A 81 14.99 -24.99 18.92
N LEU A 82 14.71 -23.70 18.80
CA LEU A 82 15.37 -22.62 19.51
C LEU A 82 14.63 -22.30 20.82
N THR A 83 15.34 -22.24 21.93
CA THR A 83 14.77 -21.86 23.25
C THR A 83 15.25 -20.47 23.63
N SER A 84 14.33 -19.52 23.66
CA SER A 84 14.55 -18.17 24.20
C SER A 84 14.20 -18.14 25.69
N ARG A 85 14.95 -17.33 26.47
CA ARG A 85 14.74 -17.15 27.93
C ARG A 85 14.48 -15.68 28.22
N PHE A 86 13.53 -15.43 29.13
CA PHE A 86 13.10 -14.11 29.57
C PHE A 86 13.35 -13.98 31.06
N PHE A 87 14.19 -13.05 31.47
CA PHE A 87 14.61 -12.95 32.85
C PHE A 87 14.91 -11.52 33.29
N ARG A 88 15.06 -11.32 34.60
CA ARG A 88 15.43 -10.03 35.17
C ARG A 88 16.85 -10.11 35.73
N ARG A 89 17.64 -9.06 35.53
CA ARG A 89 18.98 -8.90 36.09
C ARG A 89 19.21 -7.40 36.38
N ASP A 90 19.64 -7.07 37.58
CA ASP A 90 19.94 -5.71 38.04
C ASP A 90 18.80 -4.73 37.79
N GLY A 91 17.56 -5.14 38.05
CA GLY A 91 16.36 -4.34 37.85
C GLY A 91 15.93 -4.13 36.39
N ARG A 92 16.65 -4.74 35.45
CA ARG A 92 16.35 -4.66 33.99
C ARG A 92 15.78 -5.96 33.48
N TYR A 93 15.06 -5.87 32.35
CA TYR A 93 14.50 -7.00 31.61
C TYR A 93 15.45 -7.45 30.50
N TRP A 94 15.64 -8.74 30.36
CA TRP A 94 16.58 -9.36 29.43
C TRP A 94 15.93 -10.50 28.68
N VAL A 95 16.33 -10.68 27.43
CA VAL A 95 16.02 -11.84 26.62
C VAL A 95 17.33 -12.51 26.16
N SER A 96 17.45 -13.81 26.32
CA SER A 96 18.48 -14.65 25.68
C SER A 96 17.83 -15.33 24.49
N THR A 97 18.29 -15.04 23.29
CA THR A 97 17.72 -15.54 22.03
C THR A 97 18.77 -15.52 20.92
N GLU A 98 18.45 -16.07 19.73
CA GLU A 98 19.35 -16.09 18.59
C GLU A 98 19.67 -14.66 18.14
N GLY A 99 20.97 -14.39 17.93
CA GLY A 99 21.49 -13.13 17.40
C GLY A 99 21.57 -13.12 15.86
N PRO A 100 22.12 -12.04 15.26
CA PRO A 100 22.26 -11.92 13.81
C PRO A 100 23.27 -12.90 13.20
N ASP A 101 24.07 -13.55 14.04
CA ASP A 101 25.10 -14.55 13.70
C ASP A 101 24.66 -16.00 13.99
N GLY A 102 23.42 -16.19 14.42
CA GLY A 102 22.89 -17.51 14.80
C GLY A 102 23.28 -17.97 16.19
N ILE A 103 23.97 -17.13 16.99
CA ILE A 103 24.45 -17.48 18.34
C ILE A 103 23.46 -16.97 19.40
N LEU A 104 23.17 -17.80 20.40
CA LEU A 104 22.38 -17.38 21.55
C LEU A 104 23.11 -16.27 22.31
N THR A 105 22.50 -15.10 22.40
CA THR A 105 23.06 -13.92 23.04
C THR A 105 22.02 -13.26 23.94
N GLU A 106 22.48 -12.62 25.01
CA GLU A 106 21.63 -11.90 25.95
C GLU A 106 21.51 -10.43 25.58
N TYR A 107 20.25 -9.95 25.46
CA TYR A 107 19.93 -8.59 25.08
C TYR A 107 19.08 -7.89 26.14
N PRO A 108 19.43 -6.65 26.56
CA PRO A 108 18.57 -5.86 27.41
C PRO A 108 17.39 -5.30 26.64
N VAL A 109 16.20 -5.40 27.21
CA VAL A 109 14.98 -4.79 26.68
C VAL A 109 14.99 -3.29 26.98
N SER A 110 14.86 -2.45 25.95
CA SER A 110 14.86 -0.99 26.09
C SER A 110 13.46 -0.42 26.24
N TYR A 111 12.53 -0.90 25.42
CA TYR A 111 11.16 -0.40 25.37
C TYR A 111 10.16 -1.53 25.21
N THR A 112 8.93 -1.27 25.64
CA THR A 112 7.75 -2.04 25.30
C THR A 112 6.93 -1.27 24.26
N PHE A 113 6.18 -1.97 23.38
CA PHE A 113 5.19 -1.34 22.52
C PHE A 113 3.97 -2.24 22.34
N GLY A 114 2.78 -1.59 22.35
CA GLY A 114 1.50 -2.25 22.50
C GLY A 114 1.19 -2.69 23.94
N VAL A 115 -0.09 -2.84 24.23
CA VAL A 115 -0.60 -3.23 25.56
C VAL A 115 -1.68 -4.31 25.50
N TYR A 116 -2.44 -4.37 24.41
CA TYR A 116 -3.51 -5.34 24.19
C TYR A 116 -3.82 -5.47 22.70
N PRO A 117 -4.03 -6.66 22.17
CA PRO A 117 -4.02 -7.97 22.84
C PRO A 117 -2.62 -8.58 23.00
N LEU A 118 -1.58 -7.86 22.56
CA LEU A 118 -0.19 -8.30 22.65
C LEU A 118 0.73 -7.16 23.06
N GLN A 119 1.88 -7.53 23.61
CA GLN A 119 2.99 -6.62 23.84
C GLN A 119 4.26 -7.18 23.21
N GLN A 120 4.96 -6.34 22.46
CA GLN A 120 6.28 -6.59 21.89
C GLN A 120 7.37 -5.80 22.65
N TYR A 121 8.63 -6.16 22.37
CA TYR A 121 9.79 -5.62 23.07
C TYR A 121 10.81 -5.12 22.06
N LEU A 122 11.38 -3.93 22.34
CA LEU A 122 12.43 -3.35 21.53
C LEU A 122 13.79 -3.51 22.18
N ILE A 123 14.75 -3.89 21.36
CA ILE A 123 16.14 -4.07 21.74
C ILE A 123 16.99 -3.05 21.00
N ALA A 124 17.83 -2.32 21.75
CA ALA A 124 18.77 -1.38 21.15
C ALA A 124 19.90 -2.13 20.45
N PHE A 125 20.17 -1.74 19.21
CA PHE A 125 21.24 -2.27 18.37
C PHE A 125 22.25 -1.17 17.99
N PRO A 126 23.45 -1.56 17.52
CA PRO A 126 24.45 -0.61 17.08
C PRO A 126 23.91 0.38 16.04
N ARG A 127 24.52 1.55 15.94
CA ARG A 127 24.20 2.63 15.01
C ARG A 127 22.79 3.21 15.20
N GLY A 128 22.27 3.21 16.43
CA GLY A 128 20.97 3.82 16.78
C GLY A 128 19.75 3.06 16.30
N ARG A 129 19.91 1.79 15.90
CA ARG A 129 18.79 0.92 15.54
C ARG A 129 18.05 0.44 16.76
N TYR A 130 16.73 0.27 16.62
CA TYR A 130 15.89 -0.51 17.55
C TYR A 130 15.26 -1.65 16.76
N GLN A 131 15.39 -2.87 17.29
CA GLN A 131 14.84 -4.06 16.66
C GLN A 131 13.66 -4.60 17.48
N ALA A 132 12.56 -4.90 16.79
CA ALA A 132 11.38 -5.48 17.39
C ALA A 132 11.57 -7.00 17.51
N LEU A 133 11.44 -7.53 18.72
CA LEU A 133 11.59 -8.98 18.96
C LEU A 133 10.45 -9.74 18.25
N GLY A 134 10.77 -10.83 17.55
CA GLY A 134 9.81 -11.70 16.86
C GLY A 134 8.96 -12.58 17.79
N ILE A 135 9.25 -12.52 19.11
CA ILE A 135 8.49 -13.20 20.17
C ILE A 135 7.74 -12.14 20.96
N ALA A 136 6.42 -12.29 21.07
CA ALA A 136 5.52 -11.37 21.73
C ALA A 136 4.85 -12.02 22.96
N TRP A 137 4.37 -11.20 23.86
CA TRP A 137 3.55 -11.61 25.00
C TRP A 137 2.06 -11.43 24.68
N ASP A 138 1.28 -12.50 24.75
CA ASP A 138 -0.17 -12.47 24.62
C ASP A 138 -0.77 -11.94 25.94
N THR A 139 -1.28 -10.72 25.92
CA THR A 139 -1.81 -10.04 27.12
C THR A 139 -3.25 -10.41 27.43
N ARG A 140 -3.94 -11.15 26.57
CA ARG A 140 -5.30 -11.63 26.82
C ARG A 140 -5.34 -12.48 28.09
N THR A 141 -6.52 -12.66 28.65
CA THR A 141 -6.70 -13.51 29.83
C THR A 141 -6.37 -14.98 29.53
N LYS A 142 -6.07 -15.76 30.56
CA LYS A 142 -5.87 -17.22 30.40
C LYS A 142 -7.12 -17.90 29.82
N ALA A 143 -8.31 -17.43 30.18
CA ALA A 143 -9.57 -17.97 29.67
C ALA A 143 -9.73 -17.73 28.16
N GLU A 144 -9.13 -16.69 27.62
CA GLU A 144 -9.06 -16.37 26.17
C GLU A 144 -7.87 -17.03 25.47
N GLY A 145 -7.09 -17.85 26.16
CA GLY A 145 -5.88 -18.51 25.64
C GLY A 145 -4.62 -17.63 25.68
N GLY A 146 -4.65 -16.52 26.42
CA GLY A 146 -3.54 -15.58 26.60
C GLY A 146 -2.63 -15.92 27.78
N GLN A 147 -1.86 -14.94 28.26
CA GLN A 147 -0.84 -15.02 29.32
C GLN A 147 0.26 -16.02 28.96
N ARG A 148 0.81 -15.90 27.73
CA ARG A 148 1.85 -16.77 27.18
C ARG A 148 2.78 -16.03 26.22
N TRP A 149 3.99 -16.51 26.08
CA TRP A 149 4.90 -16.16 25.00
C TRP A 149 4.49 -16.89 23.71
N TYR A 150 4.65 -16.25 22.55
CA TYR A 150 4.40 -16.86 21.25
C TYR A 150 5.24 -16.18 20.16
N HIS A 151 5.48 -16.90 19.06
CA HIS A 151 6.19 -16.37 17.89
C HIS A 151 5.20 -15.71 16.93
N LEU A 152 5.61 -14.57 16.33
CA LEU A 152 4.74 -13.80 15.41
C LEU A 152 4.52 -14.48 14.07
N TYR A 153 5.38 -15.42 13.69
CA TYR A 153 5.30 -16.18 12.44
C TYR A 153 5.13 -17.68 12.73
N PRO A 154 3.96 -18.12 13.22
CA PRO A 154 3.75 -19.52 13.60
C PRO A 154 3.74 -20.42 12.35
N GLY A 155 4.51 -21.51 12.43
CA GLY A 155 4.63 -22.47 11.31
C GLY A 155 5.68 -22.09 10.26
N GLU A 156 6.32 -20.94 10.37
CA GLU A 156 7.42 -20.54 9.49
C GLU A 156 8.77 -20.76 10.19
N LYS A 157 9.74 -21.25 9.43
CA LYS A 157 11.11 -21.34 9.90
C LYS A 157 11.83 -20.04 9.63
N VAL A 158 12.06 -19.25 10.67
CA VAL A 158 12.71 -17.92 10.60
C VAL A 158 14.05 -18.01 11.34
N ASP A 159 15.13 -18.31 10.63
CA ASP A 159 16.50 -18.31 11.17
C ASP A 159 17.17 -16.92 10.98
N HIS A 160 18.35 -16.73 11.55
CA HIS A 160 19.11 -15.47 11.54
C HIS A 160 19.40 -14.90 10.14
N ARG A 161 19.23 -15.68 9.08
CA ARG A 161 19.44 -15.24 7.67
C ARG A 161 18.15 -14.80 7.02
N ASP A 162 17.00 -15.08 7.63
CA ASP A 162 15.69 -14.71 7.11
C ASP A 162 15.44 -13.22 7.28
N VAL A 163 14.80 -12.60 6.28
CA VAL A 163 14.43 -11.18 6.33
C VAL A 163 13.40 -10.85 7.41
N LEU A 164 12.62 -11.85 7.85
CA LEU A 164 11.65 -11.75 8.94
C LEU A 164 12.27 -11.99 10.32
N HIS A 165 13.55 -12.41 10.38
CA HIS A 165 14.22 -12.57 11.68
C HIS A 165 14.24 -11.24 12.43
N TRP A 166 14.12 -11.29 13.75
CA TRP A 166 13.98 -10.08 14.57
C TRP A 166 15.16 -9.10 14.45
N THR A 167 16.33 -9.57 14.05
CA THR A 167 17.50 -8.72 13.75
C THR A 167 17.50 -8.20 12.31
N GLY A 168 16.58 -8.68 11.46
CA GLY A 168 16.46 -8.30 10.05
C GLY A 168 15.88 -6.91 9.85
N MET A 169 15.98 -6.43 8.61
CA MET A 169 15.53 -5.09 8.23
C MET A 169 14.02 -4.89 8.47
N LEU A 170 13.19 -5.91 8.20
CA LEU A 170 11.73 -5.80 8.34
C LEU A 170 11.28 -5.71 9.81
N GLN A 171 12.16 -5.94 10.78
CA GLN A 171 11.90 -5.75 12.20
C GLN A 171 12.57 -4.49 12.77
N ASN A 172 13.13 -3.63 11.89
CA ASN A 172 13.70 -2.35 12.32
C ASN A 172 12.59 -1.37 12.68
N TRP A 173 12.48 -1.05 13.98
CA TRP A 173 11.45 -0.17 14.51
C TRP A 173 11.55 1.26 13.96
N ASN A 174 12.76 1.80 13.73
CA ASN A 174 12.97 3.19 13.36
C ASN A 174 12.20 3.62 12.11
N PHE A 175 11.99 2.73 11.14
CA PHE A 175 11.21 3.05 9.93
C PHE A 175 9.91 2.24 9.78
N MET A 176 9.80 1.05 10.41
CA MET A 176 8.59 0.23 10.27
C MET A 176 7.48 0.64 11.24
N CYS A 177 7.82 0.94 12.51
CA CYS A 177 6.87 1.05 13.60
C CYS A 177 6.79 2.45 14.20
N ALA A 178 7.93 3.15 14.25
CA ALA A 178 8.14 4.35 15.05
C ALA A 178 7.12 5.47 14.77
N GLN A 179 6.74 5.68 13.51
CA GLN A 179 5.83 6.76 13.13
C GLN A 179 4.42 6.60 13.73
N CYS A 180 3.96 5.35 13.89
CA CYS A 180 2.65 5.06 14.46
C CYS A 180 2.68 4.92 15.99
N HIS A 181 3.87 4.74 16.58
CA HIS A 181 4.03 4.46 18.01
C HIS A 181 4.65 5.62 18.81
N SER A 182 4.91 6.78 18.17
CA SER A 182 5.47 7.97 18.83
C SER A 182 4.84 9.27 18.31
N THR A 183 5.08 10.39 18.98
CA THR A 183 4.61 11.72 18.59
C THR A 183 5.76 12.52 18.00
N ASN A 184 5.53 13.14 16.83
CA ASN A 184 6.51 13.98 16.13
C ASN A 184 7.85 13.26 15.89
N LEU A 185 7.78 12.08 15.30
CA LEU A 185 8.96 11.29 14.98
C LEU A 185 9.86 12.03 13.99
N GLN A 186 11.14 12.11 14.33
CA GLN A 186 12.21 12.45 13.41
C GLN A 186 13.07 11.21 13.21
N LYS A 187 12.98 10.58 12.04
CA LYS A 187 13.67 9.32 11.75
C LYS A 187 15.19 9.44 11.89
N GLY A 188 15.76 10.53 11.39
CA GLY A 188 17.16 10.88 11.57
C GLY A 188 18.14 9.88 10.96
N TYR A 189 17.79 9.23 9.84
CA TYR A 189 18.69 8.31 9.17
C TYR A 189 19.79 9.05 8.42
N VAL A 190 21.04 8.62 8.61
CA VAL A 190 22.25 9.15 7.97
C VAL A 190 22.82 8.07 7.05
N ALA A 191 22.57 8.17 5.75
CA ALA A 191 22.89 7.14 4.77
C ALA A 191 24.41 6.82 4.70
N VAL A 192 25.29 7.85 4.78
CA VAL A 192 26.75 7.65 4.72
C VAL A 192 27.29 6.82 5.88
N ALA A 193 26.68 6.96 7.08
CA ALA A 193 27.05 6.24 8.29
C ALA A 193 26.23 4.98 8.52
N ASP A 194 25.18 4.77 7.71
CA ASP A 194 24.17 3.73 7.90
C ASP A 194 23.68 3.68 9.36
N SER A 195 23.27 4.83 9.90
CA SER A 195 22.95 5.02 11.30
C SER A 195 21.71 5.87 11.49
N TYR A 196 21.06 5.72 12.67
CA TYR A 196 19.90 6.49 13.05
C TYR A 196 20.21 7.43 14.23
N ALA A 197 19.70 8.66 14.13
CA ALA A 197 19.59 9.61 15.23
C ALA A 197 18.11 9.90 15.47
N THR A 198 17.30 8.85 15.65
CA THR A 198 15.85 8.97 15.79
C THR A 198 15.46 9.67 17.06
N THR A 199 14.60 10.68 16.94
CA THR A 199 14.05 11.43 18.05
C THR A 199 12.54 11.57 17.93
N TRP A 200 11.88 11.89 19.04
CA TRP A 200 10.43 12.13 19.13
C TRP A 200 10.16 13.22 20.18
N SER A 201 9.01 13.87 20.12
CA SER A 201 8.58 14.79 21.16
C SER A 201 8.02 14.06 22.38
N GLU A 202 7.28 12.97 22.16
CA GLU A 202 6.77 12.07 23.20
C GLU A 202 6.86 10.62 22.70
N ILE A 203 7.19 9.73 23.64
CA ILE A 203 7.48 8.30 23.33
C ILE A 203 6.28 7.52 22.80
N ASN A 204 5.07 8.01 23.04
CA ASN A 204 3.80 7.36 22.66
C ASN A 204 2.96 8.27 21.77
N VAL A 205 1.75 7.83 21.41
CA VAL A 205 0.80 8.62 20.63
C VAL A 205 0.05 9.56 21.58
N SER A 206 0.57 10.77 21.71
CA SER A 206 0.05 11.79 22.60
C SER A 206 -0.86 12.82 21.90
N CYS A 207 -1.29 13.85 22.64
CA CYS A 207 -2.23 14.87 22.19
C CYS A 207 -1.84 15.48 20.83
N GLU A 208 -0.57 15.86 20.69
CA GLU A 208 -0.06 16.55 19.52
C GLU A 208 0.16 15.65 18.30
N ALA A 209 0.10 14.32 18.45
CA ALA A 209 0.08 13.40 17.31
C ALA A 209 -1.17 13.59 16.44
N CYS A 210 -2.30 13.95 17.08
CA CYS A 210 -3.58 14.18 16.41
C CYS A 210 -3.89 15.67 16.24
N HIS A 211 -3.57 16.50 17.24
CA HIS A 211 -3.94 17.93 17.27
C HIS A 211 -2.88 18.85 16.65
N GLY A 212 -1.69 18.30 16.32
CA GLY A 212 -0.55 19.06 15.82
C GLY A 212 0.12 19.91 16.93
N PRO A 213 1.20 20.65 16.58
CA PRO A 213 1.99 21.42 17.53
C PRO A 213 1.17 22.49 18.26
N GLY A 214 1.22 22.46 19.60
CA GLY A 214 0.32 23.20 20.49
C GLY A 214 0.81 24.54 20.98
N SER A 215 2.06 24.97 20.75
CA SER A 215 2.62 26.18 21.37
C SER A 215 1.77 27.44 21.17
N ARG A 216 1.26 27.64 19.94
CA ARG A 216 0.39 28.79 19.62
C ARG A 216 -0.97 28.69 20.27
N HIS A 217 -1.51 27.49 20.41
CA HIS A 217 -2.76 27.27 21.13
C HIS A 217 -2.61 27.62 22.63
N VAL A 218 -1.56 27.14 23.27
CA VAL A 218 -1.28 27.42 24.69
C VAL A 218 -1.09 28.91 24.90
N GLU A 219 -0.32 29.60 24.08
CA GLU A 219 -0.14 31.06 24.16
C GLU A 219 -1.48 31.80 24.07
N LEU A 220 -2.32 31.46 23.09
CA LEU A 220 -3.64 32.08 22.92
C LEU A 220 -4.57 31.75 24.08
N ALA A 221 -4.54 30.53 24.62
CA ALA A 221 -5.34 30.11 25.75
C ALA A 221 -4.97 30.90 27.04
N LEU A 222 -3.66 31.06 27.30
CA LEU A 222 -3.17 31.85 28.43
C LEU A 222 -3.56 33.34 28.32
N ARG A 223 -3.47 33.94 27.14
CA ARG A 223 -3.92 35.30 26.88
C ARG A 223 -5.44 35.49 27.06
N ARG A 224 -6.21 34.40 26.95
CA ARG A 224 -7.67 34.39 27.17
C ARG A 224 -8.07 34.03 28.61
N ALA A 225 -7.15 33.60 29.44
CA ALA A 225 -7.45 33.22 30.81
C ALA A 225 -8.26 34.30 31.50
N GLY A 226 -9.41 33.95 32.11
CA GLY A 226 -10.35 34.89 32.75
C GLY A 226 -11.31 35.63 31.81
N LYS A 227 -11.29 35.40 30.48
CA LYS A 227 -12.23 36.00 29.52
C LYS A 227 -13.31 34.98 29.12
N SER A 228 -14.58 35.31 29.35
CA SER A 228 -15.73 34.53 28.92
C SER A 228 -16.01 34.73 27.41
N GLY A 229 -16.56 33.71 26.73
CA GLY A 229 -17.02 33.76 25.34
C GLY A 229 -16.45 32.65 24.48
N PRO A 230 -17.09 32.36 23.35
CA PRO A 230 -16.64 31.29 22.43
C PRO A 230 -15.27 31.60 21.81
N TRP A 231 -14.50 30.57 21.51
CA TRP A 231 -13.30 30.71 20.69
C TRP A 231 -13.68 31.26 19.31
N THR A 232 -13.00 32.30 18.87
CA THR A 232 -13.05 32.74 17.47
C THR A 232 -12.37 31.70 16.56
N ARG A 233 -12.45 31.88 15.25
CA ARG A 233 -11.94 30.88 14.24
C ARG A 233 -10.50 30.44 14.46
N ALA A 234 -9.65 31.23 15.08
CA ALA A 234 -8.23 30.92 15.27
C ALA A 234 -7.98 30.33 16.67
N THR A 235 -7.97 29.02 16.78
CA THR A 235 -7.59 28.29 18.02
C THR A 235 -6.09 28.24 18.24
N GLY A 236 -5.26 28.53 17.23
CA GLY A 236 -3.81 28.37 17.27
C GLY A 236 -3.33 26.94 17.01
N LEU A 237 -4.23 25.96 16.88
CA LEU A 237 -3.92 24.61 16.42
C LEU A 237 -3.81 24.58 14.90
N THR A 238 -2.91 23.74 14.39
CA THR A 238 -2.77 23.50 12.93
C THR A 238 -3.86 22.59 12.39
N VAL A 239 -4.52 21.83 13.26
CA VAL A 239 -5.57 20.86 12.91
C VAL A 239 -6.93 21.33 13.44
N SER A 240 -7.96 21.20 12.63
CA SER A 240 -9.35 21.36 13.05
C SER A 240 -10.18 20.18 12.58
N PHE A 241 -10.82 19.51 13.52
CA PHE A 241 -11.76 18.42 13.24
C PHE A 241 -13.22 18.91 13.14
N ARG A 242 -13.44 20.21 13.40
CA ARG A 242 -14.77 20.78 13.42
C ARG A 242 -15.42 20.75 12.04
N ASP A 243 -16.59 20.13 11.96
CA ASP A 243 -17.50 20.31 10.83
C ASP A 243 -18.16 21.69 10.93
N SER A 244 -17.96 22.54 9.95
CA SER A 244 -18.53 23.89 9.90
C SER A 244 -19.99 23.91 9.44
N THR A 245 -20.51 22.78 8.92
CA THR A 245 -21.93 22.65 8.60
C THR A 245 -22.73 22.45 9.88
N ALA A 246 -23.91 23.03 9.98
CA ALA A 246 -24.86 22.74 11.05
C ALA A 246 -25.67 21.45 10.75
N ALA A 247 -25.06 20.50 10.01
CA ALA A 247 -25.74 19.31 9.58
C ALA A 247 -25.99 18.34 10.71
N THR A 248 -27.19 17.80 10.73
CA THR A 248 -27.66 16.79 11.67
C THR A 248 -27.86 15.44 10.98
N TRP A 249 -27.79 14.36 11.74
CA TRP A 249 -28.21 13.05 11.29
C TRP A 249 -29.72 12.91 11.49
N MET A 250 -30.41 12.42 10.48
CA MET A 250 -31.85 12.14 10.49
C MET A 250 -32.05 10.68 10.05
N THR A 251 -32.93 9.97 10.71
CA THR A 251 -33.27 8.61 10.31
C THR A 251 -34.38 8.66 9.26
N ASP A 252 -34.14 8.06 8.11
CA ASP A 252 -35.17 7.78 7.12
C ASP A 252 -36.08 6.65 7.67
N THR A 253 -37.30 6.97 8.00
CA THR A 253 -38.24 6.02 8.61
C THR A 253 -38.68 4.88 7.68
N ALA A 254 -38.62 5.10 6.36
CA ALA A 254 -38.97 4.07 5.37
C ALA A 254 -37.85 3.02 5.26
N THR A 255 -36.60 3.41 5.32
CA THR A 255 -35.45 2.53 5.20
C THR A 255 -34.81 2.18 6.54
N GLY A 256 -35.01 2.99 7.59
CA GLY A 256 -34.32 2.85 8.88
C GLY A 256 -32.85 3.25 8.85
N LEU A 257 -32.38 3.84 7.73
CA LEU A 257 -30.99 4.23 7.53
C LEU A 257 -30.77 5.72 7.88
N PRO A 258 -29.58 6.08 8.40
CA PRO A 258 -29.26 7.46 8.70
C PRO A 258 -28.93 8.23 7.41
N ARG A 259 -29.33 9.51 7.40
CA ARG A 259 -29.01 10.47 6.36
C ARG A 259 -28.55 11.78 6.99
N ARG A 260 -27.47 12.35 6.50
CA ARG A 260 -27.07 13.70 6.88
C ARG A 260 -27.89 14.77 6.14
N SER A 261 -28.26 15.85 6.82
CA SER A 261 -28.96 16.98 6.21
C SER A 261 -28.09 17.78 5.23
N ALA A 262 -26.77 17.74 5.39
CA ALA A 262 -25.81 18.31 4.42
C ALA A 262 -24.50 17.51 4.40
N PRO A 263 -23.73 17.53 3.29
CA PRO A 263 -22.42 16.90 3.22
C PRO A 263 -21.48 17.44 4.30
N ARG A 264 -20.57 16.61 4.81
CA ARG A 264 -19.55 17.03 5.77
C ARG A 264 -18.55 17.99 5.09
N SER A 265 -18.27 19.12 5.72
CA SER A 265 -17.35 20.15 5.19
C SER A 265 -15.89 19.81 5.45
N ASN A 266 -15.60 18.93 6.42
CA ASN A 266 -14.24 18.63 6.87
C ASN A 266 -14.09 17.12 7.13
N ARG A 267 -13.05 16.52 6.52
CA ARG A 267 -12.67 15.11 6.70
C ARG A 267 -11.28 14.94 7.32
N MET A 268 -10.72 16.01 7.86
CA MET A 268 -9.36 16.02 8.40
C MET A 268 -9.15 15.00 9.53
N GLU A 269 -10.21 14.63 10.25
CA GLU A 269 -10.15 13.57 11.25
C GLU A 269 -9.74 12.23 10.62
N ILE A 270 -10.36 11.86 9.51
CA ILE A 270 -10.06 10.60 8.80
C ILE A 270 -8.64 10.62 8.26
N GLU A 271 -8.20 11.75 7.70
CA GLU A 271 -6.84 11.95 7.20
C GLU A 271 -5.81 11.82 8.33
N THR A 272 -6.11 12.38 9.52
CA THR A 272 -5.24 12.30 10.69
C THR A 272 -5.17 10.86 11.24
N CYS A 273 -6.30 10.16 11.38
CA CYS A 273 -6.30 8.76 11.80
C CYS A 273 -5.54 7.87 10.79
N GLY A 274 -5.68 8.16 9.49
CA GLY A 274 -5.00 7.47 8.40
C GLY A 274 -3.47 7.57 8.46
N LEU A 275 -2.88 8.55 9.17
CA LEU A 275 -1.43 8.61 9.36
C LEU A 275 -0.87 7.35 10.02
N CYS A 276 -1.65 6.68 10.88
CA CYS A 276 -1.27 5.44 11.56
C CYS A 276 -2.15 4.24 11.15
N HIS A 277 -3.46 4.45 10.96
CA HIS A 277 -4.44 3.41 10.69
C HIS A 277 -4.64 3.09 9.19
N ALA A 278 -3.62 3.33 8.34
CA ALA A 278 -3.62 2.99 6.92
C ALA A 278 -2.43 2.12 6.53
N ARG A 279 -2.63 1.16 5.64
CA ARG A 279 -1.53 0.52 4.91
C ARG A 279 -0.96 1.53 3.91
N ARG A 280 0.27 1.98 4.16
CA ARG A 280 0.85 3.09 3.42
C ARG A 280 2.37 3.11 3.50
N GLY A 281 3.04 3.76 2.55
CA GLY A 281 4.45 4.13 2.62
C GLY A 281 4.58 5.64 2.88
N GLN A 282 5.49 6.02 3.76
CA GLN A 282 5.79 7.43 3.95
C GLN A 282 6.74 7.91 2.85
N GLU A 283 6.33 8.92 2.09
CA GLU A 283 7.13 9.49 0.99
C GLU A 283 7.79 10.84 1.35
N TRP A 284 7.37 11.46 2.44
CA TRP A 284 7.88 12.78 2.84
C TRP A 284 7.99 12.93 4.36
N PRO A 285 9.07 13.58 4.86
CA PRO A 285 9.33 13.66 6.30
C PRO A 285 8.27 14.41 7.10
N ASP A 286 7.65 15.44 6.52
CA ASP A 286 6.72 16.34 7.21
C ASP A 286 5.29 15.77 7.21
N SER A 287 5.09 14.66 7.90
CA SER A 287 3.80 13.96 8.02
C SER A 287 3.03 14.34 9.30
N ALA A 288 2.95 15.64 9.60
CA ALA A 288 2.18 16.13 10.72
C ALA A 288 0.66 16.11 10.45
N ALA A 289 -0.14 15.94 11.50
CA ALA A 289 -1.59 16.09 11.44
C ALA A 289 -2.01 17.47 10.87
N GLY A 290 -3.16 17.51 10.19
CA GLY A 290 -3.69 18.74 9.59
C GLY A 290 -3.44 18.89 8.08
N ARG A 291 -2.88 17.86 7.45
CA ARG A 291 -2.74 17.76 5.99
C ARG A 291 -3.48 16.54 5.46
N ILE A 292 -3.88 16.59 4.19
CA ILE A 292 -4.39 15.38 3.52
C ILE A 292 -3.28 14.34 3.44
N LEU A 293 -3.63 13.10 3.69
CA LEU A 293 -2.69 11.97 3.78
C LEU A 293 -1.81 11.85 2.52
N ALA A 294 -2.41 12.04 1.36
CA ALA A 294 -1.75 11.99 0.07
C ALA A 294 -0.65 13.06 -0.15
N GLN A 295 -0.47 14.04 0.74
CA GLN A 295 0.68 14.96 0.66
C GLN A 295 2.00 14.31 1.08
N THR A 296 1.93 13.29 1.93
CA THR A 296 3.13 12.70 2.54
C THR A 296 3.13 11.18 2.54
N GLN A 297 1.99 10.56 2.25
CA GLN A 297 1.80 9.11 2.33
C GLN A 297 1.28 8.53 1.01
N ARG A 298 1.88 7.44 0.59
CA ARG A 298 1.42 6.59 -0.51
C ARG A 298 0.53 5.49 0.08
N VAL A 299 -0.78 5.70 0.03
CA VAL A 299 -1.77 4.72 0.50
C VAL A 299 -1.88 3.57 -0.50
N SER A 300 -1.91 2.32 -0.01
CA SER A 300 -2.13 1.13 -0.85
C SER A 300 -3.54 1.12 -1.43
N THR A 301 -3.67 0.55 -2.64
CA THR A 301 -4.94 0.13 -3.22
C THR A 301 -5.41 -1.20 -2.60
N LEU A 302 -6.44 -1.84 -3.16
CA LEU A 302 -6.87 -3.17 -2.71
C LEU A 302 -6.00 -4.23 -3.39
N ASP A 303 -4.72 -4.28 -2.98
CA ASP A 303 -3.71 -5.10 -3.61
C ASP A 303 -3.90 -6.58 -3.25
N GLN A 304 -3.62 -7.47 -4.21
CA GLN A 304 -3.64 -8.92 -3.98
C GLN A 304 -2.67 -9.30 -2.86
N GLY A 305 -3.09 -10.21 -1.98
CA GLY A 305 -2.34 -10.60 -0.80
C GLY A 305 -2.61 -9.69 0.41
N LEU A 306 -2.85 -8.39 0.21
CA LEU A 306 -3.28 -7.47 1.28
C LEU A 306 -4.80 -7.52 1.50
N TYR A 307 -5.56 -7.64 0.42
CA TYR A 307 -7.01 -7.74 0.43
C TYR A 307 -7.48 -8.93 -0.40
N PHE A 308 -8.63 -9.47 -0.08
CA PHE A 308 -9.37 -10.34 -0.99
C PHE A 308 -9.96 -9.52 -2.14
N ALA A 309 -10.32 -10.17 -3.23
CA ALA A 309 -10.86 -9.49 -4.41
C ALA A 309 -12.17 -8.71 -4.14
N ASP A 310 -12.93 -9.10 -3.13
CA ASP A 310 -14.10 -8.36 -2.67
C ASP A 310 -13.75 -7.16 -1.77
N GLY A 311 -12.46 -6.96 -1.47
CA GLY A 311 -11.90 -5.89 -0.65
C GLY A 311 -11.99 -6.13 0.86
N GLN A 312 -12.32 -7.35 1.32
CA GLN A 312 -12.11 -7.73 2.73
C GLN A 312 -10.61 -7.78 3.05
N GLN A 313 -10.27 -7.48 4.30
CA GLN A 313 -8.90 -7.57 4.79
C GLN A 313 -8.37 -9.00 4.67
N GLN A 314 -7.19 -9.18 4.08
CA GLN A 314 -6.50 -10.46 4.01
C GLN A 314 -5.24 -10.48 4.86
N ASP A 315 -4.47 -9.41 4.84
CA ASP A 315 -3.26 -9.22 5.64
C ASP A 315 -3.37 -7.93 6.47
N GLU A 316 -2.29 -7.50 7.14
CA GLU A 316 -2.25 -6.33 8.02
C GLU A 316 -2.37 -5.03 7.22
N VAL A 317 -3.60 -4.56 7.04
CA VAL A 317 -3.92 -3.38 6.22
C VAL A 317 -4.50 -2.22 7.03
N TYR A 318 -4.80 -2.44 8.29
CA TYR A 318 -5.46 -1.50 9.19
C TYR A 318 -6.86 -1.08 8.70
N GLU A 319 -7.47 -0.08 9.32
CA GLU A 319 -8.89 0.23 9.15
C GLU A 319 -9.18 1.17 7.98
N TYR A 320 -8.22 2.07 7.63
CA TYR A 320 -8.44 3.18 6.70
C TYR A 320 -8.90 2.72 5.30
N GLY A 321 -8.17 1.79 4.68
CA GLY A 321 -8.49 1.30 3.33
C GLY A 321 -9.83 0.56 3.27
N SER A 322 -10.16 -0.20 4.33
CA SER A 322 -11.46 -0.84 4.49
C SER A 322 -12.56 0.21 4.66
N PHE A 323 -12.36 1.20 5.54
CA PHE A 323 -13.33 2.25 5.80
C PHE A 323 -13.66 3.09 4.56
N LEU A 324 -12.66 3.40 3.72
CA LEU A 324 -12.87 4.10 2.44
C LEU A 324 -13.83 3.37 1.49
N GLN A 325 -13.97 2.04 1.62
CA GLN A 325 -14.91 1.24 0.83
C GLN A 325 -16.34 1.37 1.34
N SER A 326 -16.55 1.78 2.60
CA SER A 326 -17.86 1.75 3.25
C SER A 326 -18.83 2.80 2.69
N ARG A 327 -20.12 2.47 2.72
CA ARG A 327 -21.19 3.44 2.45
C ARG A 327 -21.23 4.53 3.52
N MET A 328 -20.82 4.21 4.76
CA MET A 328 -20.79 5.16 5.88
C MET A 328 -19.77 6.26 5.65
N TYR A 329 -18.55 5.93 5.19
CA TYR A 329 -17.57 6.93 4.77
C TYR A 329 -18.13 7.89 3.73
N ARG A 330 -18.80 7.38 2.70
CA ARG A 330 -19.41 8.22 1.65
C ARG A 330 -20.54 9.08 2.18
N ALA A 331 -21.32 8.58 3.16
CA ALA A 331 -22.37 9.33 3.84
C ALA A 331 -21.82 10.44 4.77
N GLY A 332 -20.50 10.46 5.04
CA GLY A 332 -19.86 11.46 5.89
C GLY A 332 -19.67 11.04 7.34
N VAL A 333 -19.73 9.76 7.66
CA VAL A 333 -19.31 9.21 8.97
C VAL A 333 -17.80 9.37 9.12
N THR A 334 -17.35 9.65 10.35
CA THR A 334 -15.93 9.72 10.74
C THR A 334 -15.66 8.76 11.90
N CYS A 335 -14.39 8.54 12.21
CA CYS A 335 -13.98 7.58 13.23
C CYS A 335 -14.60 7.91 14.61
N SER A 336 -14.66 9.18 14.97
CA SER A 336 -15.21 9.62 16.26
C SER A 336 -16.74 9.55 16.36
N ASP A 337 -17.46 9.30 15.28
CA ASP A 337 -18.89 8.99 15.35
C ASP A 337 -19.13 7.66 16.10
N CYS A 338 -18.19 6.69 15.98
CA CYS A 338 -18.27 5.38 16.64
C CYS A 338 -17.30 5.23 17.81
N HIS A 339 -16.11 5.83 17.75
CA HIS A 339 -15.03 5.70 18.74
C HIS A 339 -14.85 6.95 19.60
N ASP A 340 -14.41 6.75 20.84
CA ASP A 340 -13.81 7.81 21.63
C ASP A 340 -12.28 7.78 21.44
N PRO A 341 -11.69 8.71 20.66
CA PRO A 341 -10.26 8.67 20.35
C PRO A 341 -9.36 8.87 21.57
N HIS A 342 -9.85 9.50 22.65
CA HIS A 342 -9.08 9.65 23.89
C HIS A 342 -9.05 8.36 24.71
N ARG A 343 -10.10 7.51 24.64
CA ARG A 343 -10.13 6.19 25.29
C ARG A 343 -9.60 5.07 24.42
N SER A 344 -9.50 5.28 23.11
CA SER A 344 -9.23 4.22 22.11
C SER A 344 -10.27 3.07 22.12
N THR A 345 -11.52 3.37 22.47
CA THR A 345 -12.61 2.38 22.54
C THR A 345 -13.85 2.85 21.79
N ALA A 346 -14.78 1.96 21.50
CA ALA A 346 -16.10 2.35 21.01
C ALA A 346 -16.83 3.18 22.06
N ARG A 347 -17.64 4.15 21.61
CA ARG A 347 -18.43 5.04 22.49
C ARG A 347 -19.50 4.29 23.30
N LEU A 348 -20.08 3.27 22.69
CA LEU A 348 -21.11 2.40 23.26
C LEU A 348 -20.74 0.94 22.99
N SER A 349 -21.20 0.04 23.86
CA SER A 349 -20.95 -1.38 23.74
C SER A 349 -21.96 -2.08 22.81
N GLY A 350 -21.53 -3.16 22.15
CA GLY A 350 -22.37 -4.04 21.36
C GLY A 350 -23.11 -3.31 20.23
N ASN A 351 -24.36 -3.70 19.99
CA ASN A 351 -25.22 -3.13 18.94
C ASN A 351 -25.63 -1.67 19.21
N ALA A 352 -25.52 -1.19 20.46
CA ALA A 352 -25.90 0.17 20.83
C ALA A 352 -25.13 1.23 20.04
N VAL A 353 -23.86 1.00 19.69
CA VAL A 353 -23.10 1.95 18.86
C VAL A 353 -23.68 2.08 17.44
N CYS A 354 -24.20 1.00 16.87
CA CYS A 354 -24.86 1.02 15.56
C CYS A 354 -26.25 1.66 15.64
N ALA A 355 -26.97 1.37 16.72
CA ALA A 355 -28.32 1.88 16.98
C ALA A 355 -28.39 3.40 17.21
N THR A 356 -27.26 4.08 17.41
CA THR A 356 -27.21 5.55 17.42
C THR A 356 -27.64 6.18 16.09
N CYS A 357 -27.50 5.43 14.99
CA CYS A 357 -27.80 5.89 13.64
C CYS A 357 -28.78 4.97 12.91
N HIS A 358 -28.68 3.64 13.09
CA HIS A 358 -29.54 2.65 12.44
C HIS A 358 -30.76 2.33 13.33
N LEU A 359 -31.94 2.28 12.75
CA LEU A 359 -33.19 2.05 13.49
C LEU A 359 -33.20 0.63 14.11
N ALA A 360 -33.01 0.57 15.43
CA ALA A 360 -32.92 -0.70 16.16
C ALA A 360 -34.14 -1.59 15.97
N SER A 361 -35.38 -1.04 15.97
CA SER A 361 -36.62 -1.78 15.74
C SER A 361 -36.70 -2.47 14.37
N ARG A 362 -35.81 -2.10 13.43
CA ARG A 362 -35.73 -2.72 12.11
C ARG A 362 -34.53 -3.66 11.98
N TYR A 363 -33.36 -3.27 12.52
CA TYR A 363 -32.08 -3.94 12.25
C TYR A 363 -31.55 -4.76 13.42
N ASP A 364 -31.91 -4.42 14.68
CA ASP A 364 -31.50 -5.18 15.86
C ASP A 364 -32.66 -6.11 16.30
N THR A 365 -33.11 -6.95 15.37
CA THR A 365 -34.25 -7.85 15.53
C THR A 365 -33.95 -9.22 14.97
N THR A 366 -34.60 -10.25 15.49
CA THR A 366 -34.49 -11.62 14.94
C THR A 366 -34.95 -11.71 13.48
N ALA A 367 -35.88 -10.86 13.05
CA ALA A 367 -36.32 -10.79 11.66
C ALA A 367 -35.20 -10.34 10.71
N HIS A 368 -34.22 -9.52 11.18
CA HIS A 368 -33.04 -9.12 10.40
C HIS A 368 -31.86 -10.06 10.59
N THR A 369 -31.58 -10.46 11.83
CA THR A 369 -30.37 -11.24 12.15
C THR A 369 -30.52 -12.73 11.92
N HIS A 370 -31.77 -13.26 11.99
CA HIS A 370 -32.12 -14.68 12.02
C HIS A 370 -31.44 -15.47 13.16
N HIS A 371 -31.00 -14.76 14.20
CA HIS A 371 -30.39 -15.32 15.40
C HIS A 371 -31.12 -14.82 16.64
N ALA A 372 -31.09 -15.62 17.71
CA ALA A 372 -31.73 -15.25 18.98
C ALA A 372 -30.99 -14.01 19.57
N PRO A 373 -31.74 -13.08 20.19
CA PRO A 373 -31.13 -11.90 20.83
C PRO A 373 -30.05 -12.29 21.84
N ASN A 374 -28.99 -11.46 21.95
CA ASN A 374 -27.87 -11.66 22.86
C ASN A 374 -26.99 -12.91 22.56
N THR A 375 -27.14 -13.53 21.41
CA THR A 375 -26.25 -14.61 20.95
C THR A 375 -25.20 -14.10 19.95
N ALA A 376 -24.17 -14.88 19.71
CA ALA A 376 -23.30 -14.70 18.55
C ALA A 376 -24.15 -14.75 17.27
N GLY A 377 -23.85 -13.93 16.28
CA GLY A 377 -24.69 -13.78 15.07
C GLY A 377 -25.84 -12.76 15.20
N ALA A 378 -26.30 -12.46 16.42
CA ALA A 378 -27.19 -11.32 16.64
C ALA A 378 -26.46 -9.99 16.77
N ARG A 379 -25.13 -10.01 16.90
CA ARG A 379 -24.33 -8.78 16.92
C ARG A 379 -24.11 -8.27 15.50
N CYS A 380 -24.42 -7.01 15.26
CA CYS A 380 -24.25 -6.35 13.95
C CYS A 380 -22.86 -6.58 13.36
N VAL A 381 -21.83 -6.46 14.20
CA VAL A 381 -20.43 -6.58 13.79
C VAL A 381 -20.02 -7.98 13.32
N ASP A 382 -20.72 -9.05 13.76
CA ASP A 382 -20.33 -10.42 13.37
C ASP A 382 -20.63 -10.72 11.90
N CYS A 383 -21.64 -10.03 11.34
CA CYS A 383 -21.99 -10.14 9.92
C CYS A 383 -21.38 -9.02 9.06
N HIS A 384 -21.39 -7.78 9.57
CA HIS A 384 -21.02 -6.60 8.79
C HIS A 384 -19.53 -6.18 8.96
N MET A 385 -18.86 -6.67 10.00
CA MET A 385 -17.47 -6.40 10.32
C MET A 385 -16.78 -7.68 10.83
N PRO A 386 -16.73 -8.77 10.01
CA PRO A 386 -16.16 -10.03 10.45
C PRO A 386 -14.69 -9.82 10.88
N PRO A 387 -14.27 -10.45 12.01
CA PRO A 387 -12.90 -10.30 12.49
C PRO A 387 -11.94 -11.20 11.71
N ARG A 388 -10.68 -10.77 11.64
CA ARG A 388 -9.54 -11.57 11.20
C ARG A 388 -8.39 -11.37 12.17
N ASN A 389 -7.71 -12.46 12.53
CA ASN A 389 -6.55 -12.38 13.42
C ASN A 389 -5.32 -11.92 12.64
N TYR A 390 -4.66 -10.91 13.15
CA TYR A 390 -3.33 -10.45 12.77
C TYR A 390 -2.36 -10.74 13.91
N MET A 391 -1.07 -10.82 13.61
CA MET A 391 -0.05 -11.10 14.63
C MET A 391 -0.50 -12.21 15.58
N VAL A 392 -1.15 -13.25 15.05
CA VAL A 392 -1.67 -14.46 15.73
C VAL A 392 -2.90 -14.22 16.64
N VAL A 393 -2.88 -13.18 17.46
CA VAL A 393 -3.83 -12.99 18.58
C VAL A 393 -4.72 -11.74 18.45
N ASP A 394 -4.40 -10.83 17.52
CA ASP A 394 -5.09 -9.55 17.37
C ASP A 394 -6.28 -9.66 16.39
N ALA A 395 -7.46 -9.86 16.93
CA ALA A 395 -8.69 -10.00 16.16
C ALA A 395 -9.23 -8.63 15.71
N ARG A 396 -8.79 -8.15 14.54
CA ARG A 396 -9.24 -6.89 13.95
C ARG A 396 -10.48 -7.08 13.11
N ARG A 397 -11.45 -6.15 13.24
CA ARG A 397 -12.70 -6.16 12.48
C ARG A 397 -12.55 -5.38 11.18
N ASP A 398 -13.15 -5.89 10.11
CA ASP A 398 -13.18 -5.23 8.81
C ASP A 398 -14.09 -3.98 8.87
N HIS A 399 -13.52 -2.79 8.61
CA HIS A 399 -14.22 -1.51 8.62
C HIS A 399 -14.91 -1.15 7.29
N ALA A 400 -14.93 -2.06 6.32
CA ALA A 400 -15.72 -1.86 5.10
C ALA A 400 -17.23 -1.94 5.34
N MET A 401 -17.66 -2.51 6.48
CA MET A 401 -19.05 -2.57 6.93
C MET A 401 -19.98 -3.07 5.81
N LYS A 402 -19.58 -4.19 5.20
CA LYS A 402 -20.23 -4.72 4.00
C LYS A 402 -21.55 -5.43 4.33
N ILE A 403 -22.46 -5.44 3.38
CA ILE A 403 -23.52 -6.41 3.34
C ILE A 403 -22.89 -7.76 2.98
N PRO A 404 -23.08 -8.83 3.79
CA PRO A 404 -22.53 -10.14 3.49
C PRO A 404 -22.97 -10.67 2.11
N ARG A 405 -22.02 -11.14 1.32
CA ARG A 405 -22.22 -11.67 -0.04
C ARG A 405 -21.57 -13.06 -0.16
N PRO A 406 -22.15 -14.09 0.49
CA PRO A 406 -21.62 -15.45 0.44
C PRO A 406 -21.61 -16.06 -0.97
N ASP A 407 -22.45 -15.54 -1.87
CA ASP A 407 -22.49 -15.89 -3.29
C ASP A 407 -21.19 -15.54 -4.05
N LEU A 408 -20.40 -14.59 -3.56
CA LEU A 408 -19.14 -14.21 -4.17
C LEU A 408 -17.95 -15.07 -3.70
N THR A 409 -18.08 -15.81 -2.61
CA THR A 409 -16.98 -16.64 -2.05
C THR A 409 -16.38 -17.61 -3.08
N PRO A 410 -17.17 -18.35 -3.90
CA PRO A 410 -16.59 -19.27 -4.88
C PRO A 410 -15.77 -18.58 -5.97
N VAL A 411 -16.09 -17.34 -6.31
CA VAL A 411 -15.43 -16.57 -7.38
C VAL A 411 -14.21 -15.82 -6.86
N THR A 412 -14.27 -15.33 -5.62
CA THR A 412 -13.26 -14.42 -5.07
C THR A 412 -12.29 -15.08 -4.09
N GLY A 413 -12.61 -16.29 -3.60
CA GLY A 413 -11.89 -16.91 -2.50
C GLY A 413 -12.05 -16.19 -1.15
N ALA A 414 -12.82 -15.09 -1.10
CA ALA A 414 -13.03 -14.33 0.12
C ALA A 414 -13.88 -15.11 1.12
N PRO A 415 -13.56 -15.08 2.43
CA PRO A 415 -14.40 -15.70 3.45
C PRO A 415 -15.76 -15.01 3.53
N ASN A 416 -16.79 -15.74 3.95
CA ASN A 416 -18.07 -15.13 4.27
C ASN A 416 -18.38 -15.24 5.76
N ALA A 417 -19.12 -14.26 6.28
CA ALA A 417 -19.43 -14.16 7.71
C ALA A 417 -20.19 -15.37 8.27
N CYS A 418 -20.99 -16.08 7.44
CA CYS A 418 -21.77 -17.23 7.89
C CYS A 418 -20.89 -18.42 8.24
N THR A 419 -19.95 -18.78 7.36
CA THR A 419 -19.12 -19.99 7.51
C THR A 419 -18.02 -19.84 8.56
N SER A 420 -17.71 -18.63 9.03
CA SER A 420 -16.83 -18.43 10.19
C SER A 420 -17.37 -19.05 11.48
N CYS A 421 -18.70 -19.13 11.62
CA CYS A 421 -19.36 -19.81 12.76
C CYS A 421 -19.97 -21.15 12.35
N HIS A 422 -20.46 -21.28 11.12
CA HIS A 422 -21.13 -22.48 10.58
C HIS A 422 -20.20 -23.31 9.67
N ALA A 423 -18.97 -23.56 10.12
CA ALA A 423 -17.92 -24.23 9.35
C ALA A 423 -18.28 -25.63 8.84
N GLY A 424 -19.18 -26.37 9.56
CA GLY A 424 -19.62 -27.69 9.16
C GLY A 424 -20.72 -27.74 8.10
N LYS A 425 -21.18 -26.59 7.57
CA LYS A 425 -22.22 -26.54 6.56
C LYS A 425 -21.65 -26.79 5.15
N PRO A 426 -22.46 -27.42 4.25
CA PRO A 426 -22.03 -27.67 2.86
C PRO A 426 -21.70 -26.39 2.10
N ALA A 427 -20.86 -26.51 1.08
CA ALA A 427 -20.62 -25.41 0.15
C ALA A 427 -21.94 -24.92 -0.46
N GLY A 428 -22.09 -23.60 -0.56
CA GLY A 428 -23.32 -22.96 -1.07
C GLY A 428 -24.46 -22.83 -0.05
N TRP A 429 -24.38 -23.48 1.12
CA TRP A 429 -25.42 -23.32 2.15
C TRP A 429 -25.63 -21.85 2.53
N ALA A 430 -24.56 -21.10 2.77
CA ALA A 430 -24.64 -19.69 3.13
C ALA A 430 -25.32 -18.84 2.04
N THR A 431 -25.03 -19.13 0.77
CA THR A 431 -25.65 -18.47 -0.39
C THR A 431 -27.15 -18.75 -0.46
N ALA A 432 -27.54 -20.02 -0.34
CA ALA A 432 -28.95 -20.43 -0.37
C ALA A 432 -29.73 -19.84 0.81
N THR A 433 -29.13 -19.86 2.00
CA THR A 433 -29.75 -19.30 3.21
C THR A 433 -29.94 -17.78 3.10
N ALA A 434 -28.91 -17.05 2.67
CA ALA A 434 -29.01 -15.60 2.46
C ALA A 434 -30.02 -15.23 1.37
N ALA A 435 -30.11 -16.01 0.29
CA ALA A 435 -31.12 -15.82 -0.76
C ALA A 435 -32.54 -16.04 -0.23
N THR A 436 -32.74 -17.03 0.66
CA THR A 436 -34.03 -17.29 1.30
C THR A 436 -34.45 -16.14 2.23
N TRP A 437 -33.50 -15.56 2.97
CA TRP A 437 -33.78 -14.51 3.96
C TRP A 437 -33.93 -13.11 3.34
N TYR A 438 -33.11 -12.78 2.36
CA TYR A 438 -32.96 -11.41 1.85
C TYR A 438 -33.21 -11.29 0.34
N GLY A 439 -33.54 -12.38 -0.33
CA GLY A 439 -33.64 -12.45 -1.79
C GLY A 439 -32.27 -12.64 -2.48
N VAL A 440 -32.31 -12.95 -3.76
CA VAL A 440 -31.11 -13.08 -4.59
C VAL A 440 -30.59 -11.69 -4.92
N PRO A 441 -29.33 -11.38 -4.65
CA PRO A 441 -28.76 -10.08 -5.00
C PRO A 441 -28.74 -9.88 -6.52
N ASP A 442 -28.98 -8.64 -6.96
CA ASP A 442 -28.81 -8.28 -8.36
C ASP A 442 -27.37 -8.54 -8.82
N SER A 443 -27.23 -9.19 -9.98
CA SER A 443 -25.94 -9.45 -10.62
C SER A 443 -25.47 -8.27 -11.49
N LEU A 444 -26.33 -7.30 -11.77
CA LEU A 444 -26.01 -6.12 -12.58
C LEU A 444 -26.13 -4.82 -11.76
N PRO A 445 -25.19 -3.87 -11.90
CA PRO A 445 -23.93 -4.03 -12.64
C PRO A 445 -22.99 -5.05 -11.97
N MET A 446 -22.09 -5.65 -12.76
CA MET A 446 -21.13 -6.65 -12.29
C MET A 446 -20.49 -6.23 -10.97
N PRO A 447 -20.46 -7.08 -9.92
CA PRO A 447 -19.82 -6.75 -8.67
C PRO A 447 -18.32 -6.43 -8.89
N ALA A 448 -17.82 -5.37 -8.25
CA ALA A 448 -16.40 -5.01 -8.33
C ALA A 448 -15.47 -6.18 -7.97
N ALA A 449 -15.89 -7.01 -7.02
CA ALA A 449 -15.19 -8.22 -6.60
C ALA A 449 -14.91 -9.20 -7.77
N VAL A 450 -15.90 -9.38 -8.66
CA VAL A 450 -15.77 -10.28 -9.81
C VAL A 450 -14.77 -9.70 -10.84
N ALA A 451 -14.84 -8.38 -11.09
CA ALA A 451 -13.90 -7.72 -11.99
C ALA A 451 -12.46 -7.79 -11.47
N ILE A 452 -12.24 -7.58 -10.17
CA ILE A 452 -10.92 -7.64 -9.54
C ILE A 452 -10.39 -9.09 -9.52
N ALA A 453 -11.22 -10.07 -9.12
CA ALA A 453 -10.84 -11.48 -9.12
C ALA A 453 -10.49 -11.97 -10.54
N GLY A 454 -11.31 -11.58 -11.54
CA GLY A 454 -11.06 -11.89 -12.93
C GLY A 454 -9.74 -11.29 -13.44
N ALA A 455 -9.40 -10.08 -12.99
CA ALA A 455 -8.15 -9.44 -13.36
C ALA A 455 -6.93 -10.14 -12.73
N TRP A 456 -7.00 -10.56 -11.49
CA TRP A 456 -5.93 -11.33 -10.84
C TRP A 456 -5.71 -12.69 -11.48
N SER A 457 -6.78 -13.30 -12.00
CA SER A 457 -6.74 -14.61 -12.71
C SER A 457 -6.61 -14.46 -14.22
N GLN A 458 -6.49 -13.23 -14.74
CA GLN A 458 -6.39 -12.92 -16.18
C GLN A 458 -7.51 -13.54 -17.01
N THR A 459 -8.74 -13.58 -16.47
CA THR A 459 -9.88 -14.17 -17.19
C THR A 459 -10.29 -13.32 -18.39
N PRO A 460 -10.82 -13.92 -19.46
CA PRO A 460 -11.34 -13.18 -20.60
C PRO A 460 -12.37 -12.13 -20.19
N GLY A 461 -12.25 -10.91 -20.73
CA GLY A 461 -13.15 -9.78 -20.43
C GLY A 461 -12.80 -8.99 -19.15
N ALA A 462 -11.81 -9.44 -18.37
CA ALA A 462 -11.41 -8.72 -17.13
C ALA A 462 -10.99 -7.26 -17.41
N GLY A 463 -10.24 -7.02 -18.47
CA GLY A 463 -9.80 -5.66 -18.84
C GLY A 463 -10.98 -4.71 -19.10
N GLN A 464 -12.01 -5.15 -19.83
CA GLN A 464 -13.22 -4.35 -20.08
C GLN A 464 -13.97 -4.08 -18.76
N ALA A 465 -14.07 -5.09 -17.88
CA ALA A 465 -14.70 -4.93 -16.56
C ALA A 465 -13.94 -3.91 -15.69
N LEU A 466 -12.59 -3.90 -15.72
CA LEU A 466 -11.76 -2.91 -15.03
C LEU A 466 -11.98 -1.50 -15.59
N VAL A 467 -12.04 -1.33 -16.90
CA VAL A 467 -12.35 -0.04 -17.54
C VAL A 467 -13.71 0.49 -17.07
N ALA A 468 -14.74 -0.36 -17.09
CA ALA A 468 -16.07 0.02 -16.60
C ALA A 468 -16.03 0.39 -15.10
N LEU A 469 -15.35 -0.42 -14.27
CA LEU A 469 -15.22 -0.19 -12.82
C LEU A 469 -14.50 1.11 -12.50
N SER A 470 -13.43 1.45 -13.23
CA SER A 470 -12.66 2.68 -13.03
C SER A 470 -13.50 3.95 -13.26
N ARG A 471 -14.46 3.88 -14.18
CA ARG A 471 -15.36 4.98 -14.56
C ARG A 471 -16.62 5.08 -13.69
N ASP A 472 -17.00 4.01 -12.99
CA ASP A 472 -18.22 3.98 -12.17
C ASP A 472 -18.05 4.85 -10.90
N THR A 473 -18.54 6.11 -10.96
CA THR A 473 -18.49 7.05 -9.84
C THR A 473 -19.37 6.67 -8.65
N THR A 474 -20.23 5.67 -8.79
CA THR A 474 -21.01 5.14 -7.68
C THR A 474 -20.18 4.23 -6.77
N ARG A 475 -18.99 3.78 -7.24
CA ARG A 475 -18.06 2.95 -6.47
C ARG A 475 -17.09 3.80 -5.65
N PRO A 476 -16.57 3.25 -4.56
CA PRO A 476 -15.55 3.91 -3.73
C PRO A 476 -14.29 4.29 -4.52
N GLY A 477 -13.67 5.40 -4.17
CA GLY A 477 -12.44 5.88 -4.84
C GLY A 477 -11.31 4.85 -4.81
N ILE A 478 -11.10 4.17 -3.68
CA ILE A 478 -10.08 3.12 -3.54
C ILE A 478 -10.35 1.92 -4.47
N THR A 479 -11.61 1.50 -4.64
CA THR A 479 -11.99 0.41 -5.56
C THR A 479 -11.72 0.81 -7.02
N ARG A 480 -12.01 2.07 -7.37
CA ARG A 480 -11.73 2.62 -8.70
C ARG A 480 -10.22 2.74 -8.96
N ALA A 481 -9.46 3.18 -7.96
CA ALA A 481 -8.01 3.22 -8.03
C ALA A 481 -7.40 1.81 -8.21
N THR A 482 -7.95 0.79 -7.53
CA THR A 482 -7.55 -0.61 -7.74
C THR A 482 -7.80 -1.07 -9.18
N ALA A 483 -8.97 -0.73 -9.75
CA ALA A 483 -9.24 -1.05 -11.16
C ALA A 483 -8.21 -0.40 -12.10
N VAL A 484 -7.82 0.86 -11.83
CA VAL A 484 -6.78 1.56 -12.59
C VAL A 484 -5.42 0.86 -12.47
N ALA A 485 -5.04 0.44 -11.25
CA ALA A 485 -3.78 -0.27 -11.01
C ALA A 485 -3.68 -1.58 -11.81
N LEU A 486 -4.80 -2.30 -11.95
CA LEU A 486 -4.84 -3.60 -12.62
C LEU A 486 -4.93 -3.52 -14.16
N MET A 487 -5.18 -2.34 -14.73
CA MET A 487 -5.34 -2.18 -16.19
C MET A 487 -4.06 -2.50 -16.97
N ALA A 488 -2.88 -2.21 -16.42
CA ALA A 488 -1.61 -2.47 -17.11
C ALA A 488 -1.38 -3.97 -17.38
N GLN A 489 -1.85 -4.82 -16.47
CA GLN A 489 -1.77 -6.28 -16.61
C GLN A 489 -2.93 -6.87 -17.41
N ASN A 490 -3.98 -6.08 -17.65
CA ASN A 490 -5.18 -6.47 -18.37
C ASN A 490 -5.55 -5.42 -19.43
N PRO A 491 -4.64 -5.16 -20.41
CA PRO A 491 -4.84 -4.06 -21.36
C PRO A 491 -6.01 -4.32 -22.31
N THR A 492 -6.67 -3.23 -22.71
CA THR A 492 -7.72 -3.21 -23.73
C THR A 492 -7.56 -1.97 -24.59
N GLU A 493 -8.25 -1.91 -25.73
CA GLU A 493 -8.31 -0.71 -26.57
C GLU A 493 -8.80 0.55 -25.84
N TYR A 494 -9.59 0.37 -24.75
CA TYR A 494 -10.14 1.46 -23.95
C TYR A 494 -9.27 1.85 -22.76
N SER A 495 -8.18 1.13 -22.47
CA SER A 495 -7.35 1.36 -21.28
C SER A 495 -6.73 2.76 -21.27
N ILE A 496 -6.21 3.23 -22.41
CA ILE A 496 -5.60 4.57 -22.52
C ILE A 496 -6.61 5.66 -22.19
N SER A 497 -7.82 5.60 -22.77
CA SER A 497 -8.86 6.61 -22.50
C SER A 497 -9.39 6.55 -21.04
N ALA A 498 -9.36 5.36 -20.43
CA ALA A 498 -9.69 5.19 -19.02
C ALA A 498 -8.61 5.80 -18.12
N LEU A 499 -7.33 5.61 -18.43
CA LEU A 499 -6.21 6.23 -17.73
C LEU A 499 -6.27 7.76 -17.86
N GLN A 500 -6.50 8.32 -19.06
CA GLN A 500 -6.66 9.76 -19.23
C GLN A 500 -7.78 10.33 -18.36
N SER A 501 -8.92 9.64 -18.28
CA SER A 501 -10.02 10.02 -17.39
C SER A 501 -9.63 9.96 -15.92
N ALA A 502 -8.85 8.93 -15.51
CA ALA A 502 -8.40 8.74 -14.14
C ALA A 502 -7.38 9.82 -13.70
N LEU A 503 -6.51 10.30 -14.61
CA LEU A 503 -5.57 11.39 -14.34
C LEU A 503 -6.27 12.71 -13.99
N GLY A 504 -7.50 12.93 -14.47
CA GLY A 504 -8.33 14.09 -14.15
C GLY A 504 -9.27 13.89 -12.94
N ALA A 505 -9.20 12.78 -12.22
CA ALA A 505 -10.12 12.49 -11.14
C ALA A 505 -9.95 13.47 -9.95
N ARG A 506 -11.05 13.78 -9.24
CA ARG A 506 -11.00 14.61 -8.01
C ARG A 506 -10.23 13.92 -6.87
N ASP A 507 -10.30 12.59 -6.80
CA ASP A 507 -9.65 11.78 -5.78
C ASP A 507 -8.14 11.64 -6.10
N PRO A 508 -7.23 12.14 -5.25
CA PRO A 508 -5.80 12.04 -5.50
C PRO A 508 -5.27 10.60 -5.52
N LEU A 509 -5.94 9.67 -4.84
CA LEU A 509 -5.56 8.25 -4.90
C LEU A 509 -5.72 7.69 -6.32
N ILE A 510 -6.81 8.05 -7.01
CA ILE A 510 -7.04 7.63 -8.40
C ILE A 510 -6.01 8.28 -9.33
N ARG A 511 -5.75 9.61 -9.18
CA ARG A 511 -4.76 10.30 -10.03
C ARG A 511 -3.35 9.74 -9.86
N ARG A 512 -2.92 9.52 -8.61
CA ARG A 512 -1.61 8.93 -8.32
C ARG A 512 -1.48 7.54 -8.95
N THR A 513 -2.48 6.67 -8.72
CA THR A 513 -2.46 5.32 -9.27
C THR A 513 -2.43 5.33 -10.81
N ALA A 514 -3.15 6.25 -11.45
CA ALA A 514 -3.10 6.41 -12.90
C ALA A 514 -1.73 6.91 -13.38
N ALA A 515 -1.11 7.85 -12.64
CA ALA A 515 0.24 8.34 -12.95
C ALA A 515 1.29 7.22 -12.88
N GLU A 516 1.20 6.32 -11.91
CA GLU A 516 2.07 5.14 -11.78
C GLU A 516 1.97 4.19 -12.98
N GLN A 517 0.83 4.14 -13.68
CA GLN A 517 0.67 3.29 -14.86
C GLN A 517 1.28 3.88 -16.13
N LEU A 518 1.62 5.18 -16.16
CA LEU A 518 2.11 5.83 -17.36
C LEU A 518 3.45 5.27 -17.85
N GLU A 519 4.27 4.73 -16.94
CA GLU A 519 5.56 4.13 -17.31
C GLU A 519 5.43 2.93 -18.25
N THR A 520 4.29 2.24 -18.25
CA THR A 520 4.03 1.06 -19.09
C THR A 520 3.60 1.42 -20.51
N LEU A 521 3.29 2.70 -20.77
CA LEU A 521 2.80 3.16 -22.06
C LEU A 521 3.94 3.43 -23.05
N ASP A 522 3.57 3.52 -24.32
CA ASP A 522 4.47 4.03 -25.37
C ASP A 522 5.03 5.41 -25.00
N PRO A 523 6.33 5.67 -25.19
CA PRO A 523 6.95 6.97 -24.92
C PRO A 523 6.23 8.18 -25.50
N ALA A 524 5.62 8.05 -26.70
CA ALA A 524 4.87 9.13 -27.34
C ALA A 524 3.60 9.54 -26.57
N LEU A 525 3.02 8.62 -25.80
CA LEU A 525 1.83 8.88 -24.98
C LEU A 525 2.17 9.41 -23.59
N ARG A 526 3.38 9.17 -23.08
CA ARG A 526 3.76 9.51 -21.69
C ARG A 526 3.81 11.01 -21.46
N ALA A 527 4.51 11.75 -22.32
CA ALA A 527 4.71 13.19 -22.12
C ALA A 527 3.39 13.99 -22.05
N PRO A 528 2.46 13.89 -23.02
CA PRO A 528 1.22 14.66 -22.97
C PRO A 528 0.33 14.28 -21.76
N MET A 529 0.46 13.07 -21.23
CA MET A 529 -0.34 12.61 -20.08
C MET A 529 0.32 12.96 -18.73
N ALA A 530 1.65 12.90 -18.63
CA ALA A 530 2.36 13.08 -17.37
C ALA A 530 2.76 14.54 -17.08
N LEU A 531 3.10 15.35 -18.09
CA LEU A 531 3.54 16.74 -17.91
C LEU A 531 2.57 17.59 -17.08
N PRO A 532 1.24 17.57 -17.32
CA PRO A 532 0.30 18.35 -16.52
C PRO A 532 0.34 17.99 -15.03
N LEU A 533 0.65 16.72 -14.70
CA LEU A 533 0.66 16.22 -13.32
C LEU A 533 1.85 16.74 -12.51
N LEU A 534 2.92 17.23 -13.15
CA LEU A 534 4.05 17.87 -12.44
C LEU A 534 3.64 19.17 -11.71
N SER A 535 2.45 19.68 -12.00
CA SER A 535 1.84 20.83 -11.34
C SER A 535 0.65 20.46 -10.46
N ASP A 536 0.40 19.16 -10.23
CA ASP A 536 -0.66 18.71 -9.33
C ASP A 536 -0.46 19.28 -7.91
N SER A 537 -1.55 19.68 -7.26
CA SER A 537 -1.52 20.21 -5.91
C SER A 537 -1.09 19.17 -4.85
N VAL A 538 -1.18 17.87 -5.19
CA VAL A 538 -0.86 16.74 -4.30
C VAL A 538 0.51 16.18 -4.65
N ARG A 539 1.43 16.17 -3.67
CA ARG A 539 2.82 15.76 -3.88
C ARG A 539 2.96 14.33 -4.39
N THR A 540 2.25 13.35 -3.81
CA THR A 540 2.37 11.96 -4.25
C THR A 540 1.93 11.75 -5.71
N VAL A 541 1.04 12.58 -6.24
CA VAL A 541 0.69 12.57 -7.67
C VAL A 541 1.85 13.08 -8.52
N ARG A 542 2.49 14.19 -8.12
CA ARG A 542 3.68 14.72 -8.84
C ARG A 542 4.82 13.73 -8.84
N LEU A 543 5.10 13.11 -7.67
CA LEU A 543 6.17 12.11 -7.54
C LEU A 543 5.91 10.87 -8.40
N ALA A 544 4.65 10.42 -8.48
CA ALA A 544 4.25 9.29 -9.31
C ALA A 544 4.37 9.55 -10.82
N ALA A 545 4.20 10.80 -11.25
CA ALA A 545 4.28 11.16 -12.67
C ALA A 545 5.72 11.28 -13.20
N LEU A 546 6.69 11.61 -12.34
CA LEU A 546 8.07 11.90 -12.76
C LEU A 546 8.76 10.73 -13.49
N PRO A 547 8.70 9.47 -13.00
CA PRO A 547 9.39 8.38 -13.65
C PRO A 547 8.96 8.14 -15.10
N ALA A 548 7.71 8.41 -15.44
CA ALA A 548 7.21 8.27 -16.81
C ALA A 548 7.83 9.25 -17.80
N LEU A 549 8.39 10.37 -17.31
CA LEU A 549 9.02 11.42 -18.10
C LEU A 549 10.55 11.29 -18.16
N ALA A 550 11.14 10.57 -17.22
CA ALA A 550 12.59 10.43 -17.13
C ALA A 550 13.17 9.75 -18.39
N GLY A 551 14.14 10.42 -19.04
CA GLY A 551 14.79 9.94 -20.25
C GLY A 551 14.03 10.22 -21.55
N LEU A 552 12.85 10.84 -21.50
CA LEU A 552 12.17 11.30 -22.72
C LEU A 552 12.84 12.58 -23.28
N PRO A 553 12.86 12.73 -24.61
CA PRO A 553 13.31 13.99 -25.22
C PRO A 553 12.46 15.17 -24.76
N ASP A 554 13.09 16.25 -24.32
CA ASP A 554 12.42 17.46 -23.82
C ASP A 554 12.35 18.61 -24.86
N SER A 555 12.78 18.35 -26.09
CA SER A 555 12.80 19.35 -27.17
C SER A 555 11.42 19.93 -27.52
N GLY A 556 10.36 19.16 -27.26
CA GLY A 556 8.98 19.61 -27.45
C GLY A 556 8.33 20.23 -26.21
N TRP A 557 9.04 20.32 -25.07
CA TRP A 557 8.48 20.87 -23.84
C TRP A 557 8.60 22.38 -23.79
N SER A 558 7.63 23.04 -23.19
CA SER A 558 7.70 24.46 -22.87
C SER A 558 8.72 24.71 -21.73
N ASP A 559 9.15 25.98 -21.58
CA ASP A 559 10.02 26.36 -20.46
C ASP A 559 9.38 26.11 -19.09
N GLY A 560 8.05 26.28 -19.01
CA GLY A 560 7.27 25.99 -17.81
C GLY A 560 7.27 24.49 -17.44
N GLU A 561 7.17 23.61 -18.43
CA GLU A 561 7.21 22.16 -18.24
C GLU A 561 8.61 21.68 -17.85
N ARG A 562 9.66 22.19 -18.48
CA ARG A 562 11.06 21.94 -18.09
C ARG A 562 11.32 22.38 -16.65
N ALA A 563 10.86 23.57 -16.27
CA ALA A 563 11.00 24.06 -14.90
C ALA A 563 10.20 23.22 -13.89
N ALA A 564 9.00 22.75 -14.27
CA ALA A 564 8.19 21.86 -13.45
C ALA A 564 8.89 20.49 -13.26
N PHE A 565 9.44 19.92 -14.32
CA PHE A 565 10.20 18.67 -14.27
C PHE A 565 11.42 18.80 -13.33
N ALA A 566 12.23 19.86 -13.51
CA ALA A 566 13.39 20.10 -12.65
C ALA A 566 13.01 20.22 -11.16
N ARG A 567 11.92 20.93 -10.84
CA ARG A 567 11.41 21.07 -9.48
C ARG A 567 10.96 19.73 -8.90
N VAL A 568 10.17 18.94 -9.65
CA VAL A 568 9.67 17.64 -9.16
C VAL A 568 10.78 16.61 -9.09
N LEU A 569 11.83 16.70 -9.94
CA LEU A 569 13.03 15.87 -9.83
C LEU A 569 13.74 16.08 -8.49
N VAL A 570 13.85 17.32 -8.03
CA VAL A 570 14.38 17.63 -6.69
C VAL A 570 13.49 17.05 -5.59
N GLU A 571 12.15 17.21 -5.71
CA GLU A 571 11.19 16.61 -4.76
C GLU A 571 11.33 15.07 -4.74
N TYR A 572 11.44 14.43 -5.89
CA TYR A 572 11.58 12.96 -5.98
C TYR A 572 12.87 12.47 -5.32
N ARG A 573 14.00 13.09 -5.64
CA ARG A 573 15.29 12.74 -5.01
C ARG A 573 15.24 12.96 -3.49
N ALA A 574 14.60 14.01 -3.01
CA ALA A 574 14.44 14.27 -1.58
C ALA A 574 13.52 13.22 -0.90
N SER A 575 12.47 12.77 -1.58
CA SER A 575 11.61 11.66 -1.13
C SER A 575 12.41 10.36 -0.99
N GLN A 576 13.21 10.00 -1.99
CA GLN A 576 14.05 8.80 -1.93
C GLN A 576 15.14 8.94 -0.85
N ALA A 577 15.76 10.10 -0.71
CA ALA A 577 16.76 10.36 0.33
C ALA A 577 16.19 10.25 1.75
N PHE A 578 14.93 10.67 1.98
CA PHE A 578 14.23 10.46 3.24
C PHE A 578 14.08 8.97 3.58
N ASN A 579 13.93 8.11 2.56
CA ASN A 579 13.78 6.67 2.69
C ASN A 579 15.06 5.90 2.31
N ALA A 580 16.22 6.54 2.41
CA ALA A 580 17.52 5.95 2.06
C ALA A 580 17.95 4.79 2.99
N ASP A 581 17.24 4.55 4.06
CA ASP A 581 17.33 3.37 4.92
C ASP A 581 16.67 2.11 4.33
N ARG A 582 16.11 2.20 3.11
CA ARG A 582 15.40 1.12 2.43
C ARG A 582 16.00 0.83 1.06
N PRO A 583 16.18 -0.43 0.70
CA PRO A 583 16.77 -0.82 -0.58
C PRO A 583 15.91 -0.35 -1.77
N GLU A 584 14.57 -0.31 -1.63
CA GLU A 584 13.65 0.16 -2.68
C GLU A 584 13.95 1.60 -3.09
N SER A 585 14.26 2.48 -2.14
CA SER A 585 14.57 3.88 -2.45
C SER A 585 15.84 4.02 -3.27
N TRP A 586 16.85 3.23 -2.99
CA TRP A 586 18.06 3.19 -3.80
C TRP A 586 17.81 2.57 -5.18
N ALA A 587 17.00 1.52 -5.28
CA ALA A 587 16.60 0.97 -6.57
C ALA A 587 15.81 1.99 -7.40
N ASN A 588 14.91 2.76 -6.79
CA ASN A 588 14.17 3.83 -7.45
C ASN A 588 15.09 4.95 -7.95
N LEU A 589 16.10 5.34 -7.17
CA LEU A 589 17.13 6.28 -7.63
C LEU A 589 17.94 5.70 -8.79
N GLY A 590 18.34 4.44 -8.69
CA GLY A 590 19.05 3.73 -9.76
C GLY A 590 18.24 3.70 -11.06
N ASN A 591 16.95 3.38 -10.98
CA ASN A 591 16.04 3.38 -12.13
C ASN A 591 15.91 4.78 -12.76
N LEU A 592 15.77 5.80 -11.93
CA LEU A 592 15.74 7.19 -12.39
C LEU A 592 17.04 7.59 -13.10
N ASP A 593 18.17 7.31 -12.46
CA ASP A 593 19.50 7.69 -12.99
C ASP A 593 19.82 6.94 -14.28
N ALA A 594 19.46 5.65 -14.38
CA ALA A 594 19.59 4.87 -15.61
C ALA A 594 18.80 5.48 -16.77
N ARG A 595 17.55 5.89 -16.53
CA ARG A 595 16.70 6.56 -17.53
C ARG A 595 17.24 7.92 -17.95
N LEU A 596 17.86 8.66 -17.02
CA LEU A 596 18.53 9.93 -17.30
C LEU A 596 19.92 9.77 -17.97
N GLY A 597 20.32 8.54 -18.31
CA GLY A 597 21.61 8.24 -18.92
C GLY A 597 22.80 8.32 -17.96
N GLN A 598 22.55 8.39 -16.64
CA GLN A 598 23.59 8.52 -15.59
C GLN A 598 24.01 7.13 -15.10
N ALA A 599 24.56 6.30 -15.98
CA ALA A 599 24.86 4.88 -15.72
C ALA A 599 25.72 4.63 -14.46
N ALA A 600 26.73 5.48 -14.20
CA ALA A 600 27.59 5.32 -13.02
C ALA A 600 26.84 5.60 -11.71
N ALA A 601 25.95 6.59 -11.69
CA ALA A 601 25.10 6.89 -10.53
C ALA A 601 24.10 5.76 -10.30
N ALA A 602 23.49 5.24 -11.36
CA ALA A 602 22.57 4.09 -11.30
C ALA A 602 23.25 2.84 -10.71
N GLU A 603 24.45 2.50 -11.18
CA GLU A 603 25.23 1.39 -10.64
C GLU A 603 25.52 1.56 -9.15
N THR A 604 25.93 2.76 -8.75
CA THR A 604 26.19 3.09 -7.34
C THR A 604 24.95 2.89 -6.48
N ALA A 605 23.80 3.37 -6.94
CA ALA A 605 22.52 3.24 -6.24
C ALA A 605 22.09 1.77 -6.09
N TYR A 606 22.14 0.97 -7.15
CA TYR A 606 21.80 -0.45 -7.07
C TYR A 606 22.73 -1.23 -6.13
N ARG A 607 24.04 -0.95 -6.17
CA ARG A 607 25.00 -1.57 -5.24
C ARG A 607 24.71 -1.19 -3.80
N HIS A 608 24.29 0.04 -3.54
CA HIS A 608 23.89 0.47 -2.20
C HIS A 608 22.63 -0.25 -1.70
N ALA A 609 21.65 -0.45 -2.58
CA ALA A 609 20.49 -1.28 -2.27
C ALA A 609 20.89 -2.69 -1.81
N LEU A 610 21.84 -3.32 -2.52
CA LEU A 610 22.38 -4.64 -2.18
C LEU A 610 23.24 -4.67 -0.91
N GLN A 611 23.88 -3.56 -0.56
CA GLN A 611 24.59 -3.43 0.73
C GLN A 611 23.61 -3.40 1.91
N LEU A 612 22.47 -2.71 1.75
CA LEU A 612 21.42 -2.67 2.77
C LEU A 612 20.71 -4.01 2.93
N GLN A 613 20.38 -4.66 1.82
CA GLN A 613 19.69 -5.94 1.82
C GLN A 613 20.26 -6.85 0.72
N PRO A 614 21.18 -7.76 1.07
CA PRO A 614 21.80 -8.68 0.12
C PRO A 614 20.84 -9.63 -0.60
N GLN A 615 19.62 -9.82 -0.09
CA GLN A 615 18.56 -10.65 -0.70
C GLN A 615 17.59 -9.84 -1.58
N PHE A 616 17.85 -8.55 -1.83
CA PHE A 616 16.94 -7.68 -2.58
C PHE A 616 17.03 -7.95 -4.10
N VAL A 617 16.28 -8.94 -4.58
CA VAL A 617 16.26 -9.42 -5.97
C VAL A 617 16.12 -8.29 -7.02
N PRO A 618 15.22 -7.27 -6.84
CA PRO A 618 15.06 -6.23 -7.85
C PRO A 618 16.36 -5.49 -8.20
N ALA A 619 17.24 -5.24 -7.23
CA ALA A 619 18.50 -4.55 -7.51
C ALA A 619 19.49 -5.39 -8.33
N TYR A 620 19.51 -6.72 -8.15
CA TYR A 620 20.31 -7.60 -9.01
C TYR A 620 19.83 -7.57 -10.46
N LEU A 621 18.51 -7.64 -10.66
CA LEU A 621 17.90 -7.61 -12.00
C LEU A 621 18.18 -6.28 -12.71
N GLN A 622 17.99 -5.15 -12.02
CA GLN A 622 18.21 -3.83 -12.59
C GLN A 622 19.71 -3.56 -12.88
N LEU A 623 20.60 -4.03 -11.99
CA LEU A 623 22.04 -3.91 -12.20
C LEU A 623 22.53 -4.77 -13.37
N ALA A 624 21.99 -5.97 -13.52
CA ALA A 624 22.28 -6.82 -14.67
C ALA A 624 21.78 -6.20 -15.99
N GLU A 625 20.59 -5.61 -15.98
CA GLU A 625 20.05 -4.89 -17.14
C GLU A 625 20.90 -3.64 -17.47
N LEU A 626 21.33 -2.88 -16.47
CA LEU A 626 22.25 -1.76 -16.67
C LEU A 626 23.55 -2.21 -17.33
N PHE A 627 24.13 -3.34 -16.88
CA PHE A 627 25.34 -3.90 -17.49
C PHE A 627 25.08 -4.36 -18.93
N ARG A 628 23.94 -4.99 -19.18
CA ARG A 628 23.55 -5.40 -20.53
C ARG A 628 23.46 -4.21 -21.50
N VAL A 629 22.74 -3.15 -21.12
CA VAL A 629 22.57 -1.97 -22.03
C VAL A 629 23.84 -1.15 -22.21
N THR A 630 24.80 -1.32 -21.30
CA THR A 630 26.14 -0.69 -21.40
C THR A 630 27.20 -1.62 -21.99
N GLY A 631 26.83 -2.79 -22.55
CA GLY A 631 27.75 -3.74 -23.21
C GLY A 631 28.68 -4.50 -22.25
N ARG A 632 28.29 -4.64 -20.98
CA ARG A 632 29.08 -5.25 -19.90
C ARG A 632 28.52 -6.64 -19.53
N ASP A 633 28.28 -7.52 -20.53
CA ASP A 633 27.60 -8.80 -20.37
C ASP A 633 28.24 -9.76 -19.34
N ALA A 634 29.57 -9.77 -19.26
CA ALA A 634 30.28 -10.58 -18.26
C ALA A 634 29.96 -10.14 -16.82
N GLN A 635 29.74 -8.84 -16.59
CA GLN A 635 29.34 -8.33 -15.29
C GLN A 635 27.85 -8.58 -14.99
N ALA A 636 27.01 -8.58 -16.03
CA ALA A 636 25.59 -9.00 -15.90
C ALA A 636 25.50 -10.48 -15.44
N ASP A 637 26.24 -11.39 -16.07
CA ASP A 637 26.32 -12.80 -15.64
C ASP A 637 26.81 -12.93 -14.19
N SER A 638 27.89 -12.23 -13.84
CA SER A 638 28.48 -12.28 -12.49
C SER A 638 27.49 -11.81 -11.41
N VAL A 639 26.80 -10.69 -11.64
CA VAL A 639 25.87 -10.14 -10.64
C VAL A 639 24.62 -11.01 -10.46
N LEU A 640 24.13 -11.63 -11.53
CA LEU A 640 23.00 -12.58 -11.46
C LEU A 640 23.37 -13.84 -10.67
N ARG A 641 24.60 -14.36 -10.86
CA ARG A 641 25.08 -15.51 -10.07
C ARG A 641 25.20 -15.17 -8.58
N VAL A 642 25.77 -14.01 -8.24
CA VAL A 642 25.82 -13.53 -6.86
C VAL A 642 24.40 -13.43 -6.28
N GLY A 643 23.43 -12.93 -7.06
CA GLY A 643 22.03 -12.89 -6.65
C GLY A 643 21.45 -14.28 -6.35
N LEU A 644 21.74 -15.28 -7.21
CA LEU A 644 21.30 -16.66 -7.02
C LEU A 644 21.97 -17.34 -5.82
N ASP A 645 23.22 -17.02 -5.52
CA ASP A 645 23.88 -17.50 -4.30
C ASP A 645 23.19 -16.96 -3.03
N ARG A 646 22.60 -15.75 -3.09
CA ARG A 646 21.86 -15.14 -1.98
C ARG A 646 20.39 -15.58 -1.92
N VAL A 647 19.76 -15.79 -3.06
CA VAL A 647 18.35 -16.19 -3.18
C VAL A 647 18.22 -17.33 -4.22
N PRO A 648 18.62 -18.56 -3.87
CA PRO A 648 18.65 -19.70 -4.81
C PRO A 648 17.29 -20.04 -5.42
N SER A 649 16.20 -19.75 -4.71
CA SER A 649 14.82 -20.00 -5.15
C SER A 649 14.24 -18.92 -6.06
N SER A 650 14.98 -17.84 -6.35
CA SER A 650 14.46 -16.75 -7.19
C SER A 650 14.31 -17.17 -8.65
N ILE A 651 13.07 -17.32 -9.06
CA ILE A 651 12.69 -17.65 -10.44
C ILE A 651 13.16 -16.58 -11.43
N ASP A 652 12.99 -15.30 -11.05
CA ASP A 652 13.36 -14.18 -11.91
C ASP A 652 14.88 -14.12 -12.17
N LEU A 653 15.69 -14.38 -11.13
CA LEU A 653 17.15 -14.44 -11.30
C LEU A 653 17.57 -15.62 -12.18
N GLN A 654 16.94 -16.78 -12.00
CA GLN A 654 17.18 -17.95 -12.85
C GLN A 654 16.84 -17.65 -14.31
N TYR A 655 15.68 -17.05 -14.55
CA TYR A 655 15.25 -16.66 -15.89
C TYR A 655 16.21 -15.66 -16.54
N GLN A 656 16.57 -14.59 -15.84
CA GLN A 656 17.46 -13.55 -16.36
C GLN A 656 18.89 -14.05 -16.60
N LEU A 657 19.39 -14.96 -15.75
CA LEU A 657 20.69 -15.61 -16.00
C LEU A 657 20.63 -16.51 -17.22
N GLY A 658 19.55 -17.28 -17.40
CA GLY A 658 19.32 -18.06 -18.62
C GLY A 658 19.35 -17.21 -19.89
N LEU A 659 18.66 -16.06 -19.88
CA LEU A 659 18.69 -15.13 -21.00
C LEU A 659 20.08 -14.51 -21.24
N ALA A 660 20.80 -14.16 -20.17
CA ALA A 660 22.15 -13.64 -20.26
C ALA A 660 23.13 -14.65 -20.93
N LEU A 661 23.00 -15.93 -20.58
CA LEU A 661 23.78 -17.02 -21.17
C LEU A 661 23.41 -17.28 -22.63
N ILE A 662 22.14 -17.20 -23.01
CA ILE A 662 21.71 -17.29 -24.42
C ILE A 662 22.36 -16.18 -25.25
N ARG A 663 22.32 -14.93 -24.79
CA ARG A 663 22.98 -13.80 -25.49
C ARG A 663 24.47 -14.03 -25.69
N GLN A 664 25.13 -14.69 -24.75
CA GLN A 664 26.53 -15.10 -24.84
C GLN A 664 26.75 -16.36 -25.71
N LYS A 665 25.70 -16.90 -26.37
CA LYS A 665 25.72 -18.15 -27.16
C LYS A 665 26.07 -19.39 -26.32
N ARG A 666 25.87 -19.34 -25.04
CA ARG A 666 26.09 -20.42 -24.06
C ARG A 666 24.79 -21.16 -23.77
N ILE A 667 24.11 -21.64 -24.82
CA ILE A 667 22.75 -22.20 -24.74
C ILE A 667 22.70 -23.40 -23.78
N ALA A 668 23.68 -24.32 -23.89
CA ALA A 668 23.73 -25.49 -22.99
C ALA A 668 23.81 -25.12 -21.52
N ASP A 669 24.55 -24.06 -21.17
CA ASP A 669 24.66 -23.57 -19.81
C ASP A 669 23.38 -22.85 -19.32
N ALA A 670 22.57 -22.32 -20.26
CA ALA A 670 21.31 -21.64 -19.95
C ALA A 670 20.19 -22.61 -19.59
N LEU A 671 20.18 -23.83 -20.17
CA LEU A 671 19.07 -24.79 -20.03
C LEU A 671 18.68 -25.13 -18.58
N PRO A 672 19.60 -25.38 -17.62
CA PRO A 672 19.24 -25.66 -16.24
C PRO A 672 18.46 -24.52 -15.58
N PHE A 673 18.86 -23.28 -15.81
CA PHE A 673 18.24 -22.08 -15.23
C PHE A 673 16.87 -21.82 -15.85
N LEU A 674 16.74 -21.91 -17.18
CA LEU A 674 15.45 -21.77 -17.87
C LEU A 674 14.47 -22.87 -17.50
N LYS A 675 14.95 -24.12 -17.33
CA LYS A 675 14.14 -25.24 -16.84
C LYS A 675 13.55 -24.94 -15.45
N ALA A 676 14.39 -24.42 -14.55
CA ALA A 676 13.95 -24.07 -13.21
C ALA A 676 12.93 -22.93 -13.24
N ALA A 677 13.12 -21.92 -14.10
CA ALA A 677 12.14 -20.85 -14.29
C ALA A 677 10.81 -21.38 -14.87
N ALA A 678 10.85 -22.24 -15.88
CA ALA A 678 9.66 -22.85 -16.49
C ALA A 678 8.85 -23.71 -15.51
N ALA A 679 9.49 -24.28 -14.48
CA ALA A 679 8.82 -25.06 -13.45
C ALA A 679 7.84 -24.22 -12.58
N SER A 680 7.90 -22.88 -12.64
CA SER A 680 6.93 -21.99 -12.00
C SER A 680 5.52 -22.08 -12.58
N GLY A 681 5.35 -22.62 -13.79
CA GLY A 681 4.09 -22.67 -14.51
C GLY A 681 3.77 -21.41 -15.31
N THR A 682 4.67 -20.42 -15.36
CA THR A 682 4.49 -19.22 -16.19
C THR A 682 4.67 -19.57 -17.66
N SER A 683 3.64 -19.36 -18.50
CA SER A 683 3.62 -19.69 -19.92
C SER A 683 4.83 -19.13 -20.67
N HIS A 684 5.16 -17.86 -20.46
CA HIS A 684 6.28 -17.19 -21.08
C HIS A 684 7.63 -17.87 -20.77
N TYR A 685 7.86 -18.28 -19.52
CA TYR A 685 9.10 -18.97 -19.14
C TYR A 685 9.20 -20.36 -19.76
N ALA A 686 8.07 -21.07 -19.85
CA ALA A 686 8.01 -22.34 -20.55
C ALA A 686 8.25 -22.19 -22.06
N TYR A 687 7.71 -21.12 -22.67
CA TYR A 687 7.97 -20.77 -24.06
C TYR A 687 9.46 -20.55 -24.33
N VAL A 688 10.10 -19.68 -23.53
CA VAL A 688 11.53 -19.36 -23.68
C VAL A 688 12.41 -20.60 -23.46
N TYR A 689 12.06 -21.45 -22.49
CA TYR A 689 12.77 -22.72 -22.29
C TYR A 689 12.61 -23.68 -23.48
N GLY A 690 11.40 -23.78 -24.04
CA GLY A 690 11.13 -24.56 -25.23
C GLY A 690 11.95 -24.09 -26.45
N VAL A 691 12.00 -22.77 -26.67
CA VAL A 691 12.85 -22.18 -27.73
C VAL A 691 14.33 -22.48 -27.49
N ALA A 692 14.81 -22.35 -26.25
CA ALA A 692 16.21 -22.64 -25.91
C ALA A 692 16.57 -24.13 -26.14
N LEU A 693 15.66 -25.07 -25.82
CA LEU A 693 15.83 -26.48 -26.12
C LEU A 693 15.94 -26.72 -27.64
N TYR A 694 15.09 -26.08 -28.42
CA TYR A 694 15.11 -26.17 -29.87
C TYR A 694 16.45 -25.66 -30.45
N GLU A 695 16.89 -24.49 -30.01
CA GLU A 695 18.18 -23.91 -30.41
C GLU A 695 19.39 -24.76 -29.97
N ALA A 696 19.25 -25.56 -28.91
CA ALA A 696 20.23 -26.57 -28.49
C ALA A 696 20.16 -27.86 -29.27
N GLY A 697 19.35 -27.94 -30.36
CA GLY A 697 19.16 -29.12 -31.16
C GLY A 697 18.24 -30.20 -30.57
N GLN A 698 17.52 -29.88 -29.47
CA GLN A 698 16.65 -30.80 -28.75
C GLN A 698 15.17 -30.59 -29.12
N ALA A 699 14.85 -30.68 -30.41
CA ALA A 699 13.52 -30.37 -30.95
C ALA A 699 12.38 -31.20 -30.32
N GLY A 700 12.59 -32.51 -30.09
CA GLY A 700 11.60 -33.38 -29.43
C GLY A 700 11.27 -32.95 -27.99
N PRO A 701 12.26 -32.81 -27.11
CA PRO A 701 12.08 -32.23 -25.77
C PRO A 701 11.44 -30.85 -25.79
N ALA A 702 11.78 -29.96 -26.72
CA ALA A 702 11.18 -28.64 -26.86
C ALA A 702 9.66 -28.74 -27.09
N VAL A 703 9.22 -29.57 -28.03
CA VAL A 703 7.79 -29.77 -28.29
C VAL A 703 7.08 -30.34 -27.06
N ALA A 704 7.69 -31.31 -26.37
CA ALA A 704 7.09 -31.91 -25.17
C ALA A 704 6.87 -30.91 -24.03
N GLU A 705 7.85 -30.04 -23.74
CA GLU A 705 7.72 -29.02 -22.70
C GLU A 705 6.69 -27.93 -23.06
N LEU A 706 6.67 -27.50 -24.33
CA LEU A 706 5.66 -26.54 -24.80
C LEU A 706 4.24 -27.13 -24.76
N GLN A 707 4.05 -28.40 -25.14
CA GLN A 707 2.75 -29.09 -25.05
C GLN A 707 2.30 -29.25 -23.58
N LYS A 708 3.23 -29.56 -22.69
CA LYS A 708 2.96 -29.66 -21.27
C LYS A 708 2.48 -28.31 -20.69
N ALA A 709 3.12 -27.20 -21.04
CA ALA A 709 2.70 -25.86 -20.66
C ALA A 709 1.34 -25.50 -21.29
N LEU A 710 1.14 -25.83 -22.57
CA LEU A 710 -0.11 -25.57 -23.27
C LEU A 710 -1.29 -26.38 -22.69
N ALA A 711 -1.05 -27.54 -22.10
CA ALA A 711 -2.10 -28.29 -21.42
C ALA A 711 -2.65 -27.54 -20.17
N ALA A 712 -1.82 -26.73 -19.53
CA ALA A 712 -2.23 -25.87 -18.40
C ALA A 712 -2.86 -24.54 -18.87
N ALA A 713 -2.48 -24.06 -20.06
CA ALA A 713 -2.96 -22.81 -20.66
C ALA A 713 -3.32 -23.01 -22.15
N PRO A 714 -4.47 -23.67 -22.45
CA PRO A 714 -4.77 -24.16 -23.82
C PRO A 714 -4.94 -23.06 -24.88
N ASP A 715 -5.22 -21.84 -24.47
CA ASP A 715 -5.46 -20.68 -25.34
C ASP A 715 -4.32 -19.65 -25.30
N ASP A 716 -3.18 -20.00 -24.68
CA ASP A 716 -2.01 -19.14 -24.66
C ASP A 716 -1.40 -19.05 -26.06
N GLN A 717 -1.42 -17.84 -26.64
CA GLN A 717 -1.05 -17.63 -28.04
C GLN A 717 0.46 -17.77 -28.26
N GLU A 718 1.29 -17.45 -27.28
CA GLU A 718 2.74 -17.59 -27.37
C GLU A 718 3.13 -19.07 -27.36
N LEU A 719 2.54 -19.85 -26.47
CA LEU A 719 2.74 -21.31 -26.46
C LEU A 719 2.22 -21.99 -27.74
N LEU A 720 1.02 -21.61 -28.20
CA LEU A 720 0.45 -22.12 -29.46
C LEU A 720 1.37 -21.81 -30.65
N TYR A 721 1.91 -20.60 -30.71
CA TYR A 721 2.86 -20.23 -31.78
C TYR A 721 4.17 -21.03 -31.67
N GLY A 722 4.72 -21.18 -30.48
CA GLY A 722 5.91 -22.00 -30.23
C GLY A 722 5.71 -23.45 -30.61
N VAL A 723 4.58 -24.07 -30.23
CA VAL A 723 4.24 -25.43 -30.62
C VAL A 723 4.09 -25.54 -32.15
N ALA A 724 3.36 -24.62 -32.79
CA ALA A 724 3.12 -24.64 -34.23
C ALA A 724 4.44 -24.57 -35.03
N THR A 725 5.38 -23.72 -34.61
CA THR A 725 6.64 -23.51 -35.33
C THR A 725 7.68 -24.61 -35.03
N ILE A 726 7.89 -24.94 -33.74
CA ILE A 726 8.91 -25.92 -33.34
C ILE A 726 8.49 -27.35 -33.68
N ALA A 727 7.19 -27.71 -33.54
CA ALA A 727 6.72 -29.02 -33.95
C ALA A 727 6.80 -29.21 -35.47
N ALA A 728 6.60 -28.12 -36.24
CA ALA A 728 6.84 -28.16 -37.69
C ALA A 728 8.30 -28.46 -38.03
N ALA A 729 9.23 -27.78 -37.39
CA ALA A 729 10.67 -28.01 -37.55
C ALA A 729 11.12 -29.40 -37.06
N ALA A 730 10.40 -29.97 -36.08
CA ALA A 730 10.60 -31.33 -35.56
C ALA A 730 9.84 -32.40 -36.35
N GLU A 731 9.31 -32.07 -37.56
CA GLU A 731 8.52 -32.95 -38.43
C GLU A 731 7.22 -33.53 -37.82
N GLN A 732 6.78 -32.98 -36.67
CA GLN A 732 5.53 -33.35 -35.98
C GLN A 732 4.33 -32.58 -36.56
N ARG A 733 4.06 -32.76 -37.85
CA ARG A 733 3.11 -31.98 -38.66
C ARG A 733 1.70 -31.92 -38.05
N SER A 734 1.23 -33.03 -37.49
CA SER A 734 -0.13 -33.10 -36.91
C SER A 734 -0.25 -32.16 -35.66
N VAL A 735 0.79 -32.12 -34.83
CA VAL A 735 0.87 -31.26 -33.65
C VAL A 735 0.93 -29.78 -34.06
N ALA A 736 1.81 -29.48 -35.04
CA ALA A 736 1.95 -28.12 -35.58
C ALA A 736 0.62 -27.60 -36.18
N LEU A 737 -0.07 -28.40 -36.97
CA LEU A 737 -1.36 -28.02 -37.56
C LEU A 737 -2.47 -27.82 -36.51
N ALA A 738 -2.50 -28.64 -35.47
CA ALA A 738 -3.50 -28.49 -34.40
C ALA A 738 -3.30 -27.15 -33.67
N ALA A 739 -2.06 -26.83 -33.30
CA ALA A 739 -1.73 -25.57 -32.63
C ALA A 739 -2.00 -24.33 -33.53
N ALA A 740 -1.60 -24.39 -34.80
CA ALA A 740 -1.84 -23.30 -35.75
C ALA A 740 -3.33 -23.06 -36.03
N ARG A 741 -4.16 -24.13 -36.08
CA ARG A 741 -5.62 -24.01 -36.21
C ARG A 741 -6.22 -23.32 -34.99
N ARG A 742 -5.83 -23.75 -33.79
CA ARG A 742 -6.32 -23.13 -32.54
C ARG A 742 -5.92 -21.66 -32.47
N LEU A 743 -4.69 -21.35 -32.87
CA LEU A 743 -4.20 -19.97 -32.92
C LEU A 743 -5.02 -19.11 -33.89
N LEU A 744 -5.40 -19.66 -35.05
CA LEU A 744 -6.26 -18.99 -36.02
C LEU A 744 -7.70 -18.80 -35.50
N GLU A 745 -8.25 -19.80 -34.80
CA GLU A 745 -9.56 -19.68 -34.16
C GLU A 745 -9.61 -18.49 -33.16
N LEU A 746 -8.53 -18.32 -32.42
CA LEU A 746 -8.39 -17.19 -31.47
C LEU A 746 -8.16 -15.85 -32.17
N ASN A 747 -7.60 -15.86 -33.39
CA ASN A 747 -7.25 -14.67 -34.18
C ASN A 747 -7.67 -14.80 -35.65
N PRO A 748 -8.97 -14.83 -35.99
CA PRO A 748 -9.45 -15.17 -37.34
C PRO A 748 -8.97 -14.21 -38.43
N GLY A 749 -8.66 -12.94 -38.09
CA GLY A 749 -8.21 -11.91 -39.04
C GLY A 749 -6.70 -11.80 -39.23
N ASN A 750 -5.90 -12.62 -38.55
CA ASN A 750 -4.46 -12.46 -38.58
C ASN A 750 -3.84 -13.14 -39.80
N ALA A 751 -3.33 -12.31 -40.74
CA ALA A 751 -2.75 -12.76 -42.00
C ALA A 751 -1.46 -13.62 -41.81
N ASP A 752 -0.68 -13.36 -40.76
CA ASP A 752 0.56 -14.12 -40.52
C ASP A 752 0.26 -15.53 -40.04
N ILE A 753 -0.75 -15.68 -39.17
CA ILE A 753 -1.21 -17.00 -38.71
C ILE A 753 -1.84 -17.79 -39.91
N GLN A 754 -2.61 -17.11 -40.76
CA GLN A 754 -3.13 -17.74 -41.96
C GLN A 754 -2.01 -18.23 -42.88
N ARG A 755 -0.98 -17.41 -43.08
CA ARG A 755 0.20 -17.81 -43.88
C ARG A 755 0.93 -19.01 -43.26
N LEU A 756 1.15 -19.01 -41.96
CA LEU A 756 1.76 -20.12 -41.23
C LEU A 756 0.94 -21.40 -41.42
N LEU A 757 -0.37 -21.35 -41.30
CA LEU A 757 -1.23 -22.51 -41.49
C LEU A 757 -1.17 -23.02 -42.94
N MET A 758 -1.19 -22.14 -43.97
CA MET A 758 -1.06 -22.51 -45.36
C MET A 758 0.30 -23.18 -45.65
N GLN A 759 1.38 -22.67 -45.14
CA GLN A 759 2.72 -23.27 -45.24
C GLN A 759 2.73 -24.68 -44.63
N LEU A 760 2.18 -24.85 -43.43
CA LEU A 760 2.08 -26.16 -42.77
C LEU A 760 1.20 -27.15 -43.55
N MET A 761 0.20 -26.68 -44.31
CA MET A 761 -0.64 -27.50 -45.18
C MET A 761 0.03 -27.83 -46.54
N GLY A 762 1.21 -27.25 -46.83
CA GLY A 762 1.89 -27.44 -48.12
C GLY A 762 1.23 -26.68 -49.27
N ARG A 763 0.47 -25.60 -49.02
CA ARG A 763 -0.13 -24.74 -50.03
C ARG A 763 0.72 -23.49 -50.21
N PRO A 764 1.01 -23.05 -51.44
CA PRO A 764 1.73 -21.80 -51.67
C PRO A 764 0.94 -20.62 -51.04
N PRO A 765 1.58 -19.59 -50.49
CA PRO A 765 0.90 -18.39 -50.05
C PRO A 765 0.24 -17.71 -51.25
N SER A 766 -1.04 -17.41 -51.14
CA SER A 766 -1.83 -16.67 -52.15
C SER A 766 -1.44 -15.20 -52.22
#